data_504348227389e818d68aa8b2758fe8f9
#
_entry.id   504348227389e818d68aa8b2758fe8f9
#
_cell.length_a   1.000
_cell.length_b   1.000
_cell.length_c   1.000
_cell.angle_alpha   90.00
_cell.angle_beta   90.00
_cell.angle_gamma   90.00
#
_symmetry.space_group_name_H-M   'P 1'
#
loop_
_entity.id
_entity.type
_entity.pdbx_description
1 polymer ?
#
loop_
_entity_poly.entity_id
_entity_poly.type
_entity_poly.pdbx_seq_one_letter_code
_entity_poly.pdbx_strand_id
1 'polypeptide(L)'
;MELLAPAGTMENFIAALESGADAIYLGGKGFNARAHAANFGIEELAEAIRLAHILDVSVYVTVNILIGDSELKALEAYLKDLERIGVDAIIVQDLAVAKLAQRVAPKLHLHGSTQMTAATLDAVHFYESLGFTRVVLARELSLPEIEHICKNCTAEIEVFVHGALCVCYSGQCLMSSFIGGRSGNRGACAQPCRLPYELLDSSGTSLLPKHEAYLLSPKDLNYSEHMNELVAAGVTSFKVEGRMKKVSYVRQVIGTYRHILDTAHMDAADADALASGFNRGFSTDYLTDHVGKSMMTVVAPNNQGKLIGKAEVKKGQVHLFLTEPIEKGSLLKVMQDSGSITYYQIDQNWSLMDEKHFVGKPDEGFAAGQVFLASTPKSQKQRGLQDFSAKLEVHGYLSINTDREQPCTDLTFVLNDGRTVTVSNEFEPVYANNKPTTLEKVTDQVGRLGNTLFKLGSMSIPEGPYMWPASVLNALRRDAVEALENLLITDHETAWAELAVEPQDMSSMVAKGKVQYSEPMVSARVDELEAVKAAIDGGAKKIIFGGDRLQRKPYELSIYEQVAKLCKDHNVLCVFATPRVVKDDEVESYMSTLKAIVEAKPDSISIHVPQALLWLRDLGYTGAIEADTGLNIFNGSALQVWEDLHMSSVAPSLELTLAQLVNLQKSTKLPLEIMVHGYTEMMISEYCAIASFVGTGKKENCPMPCVKEDYALKDRKGEVFPLRTDPYCRMHIMNSHEMDMRAYVPELHRKGLHILRIDGRHMDSKRLRTIVADYVSIQNGTKEAPPKSVGKDDTPITRGHYFRGIL
;
A
#
# COMPACT_ATOMS: atom_id res chain seq x y z
N MET A 1 1.59 17.08 13.25
CA MET A 1 0.66 15.95 12.88
C MET A 1 0.10 16.25 11.50
N GLU A 2 0.12 15.29 10.62
CA GLU A 2 -0.23 15.48 9.22
C GLU A 2 -1.44 14.63 8.84
N LEU A 3 -2.45 15.21 8.21
CA LEU A 3 -3.57 14.52 7.57
C LEU A 3 -3.26 14.36 6.08
N LEU A 4 -2.97 13.12 5.65
CA LEU A 4 -2.57 12.80 4.28
C LEU A 4 -3.75 12.32 3.43
N ALA A 5 -4.19 13.17 2.50
CA ALA A 5 -5.34 12.94 1.64
C ALA A 5 -4.99 12.27 0.31
N PRO A 6 -5.89 11.44 -0.24
CA PRO A 6 -5.71 10.85 -1.57
C PRO A 6 -6.24 11.79 -2.67
N ALA A 7 -5.51 11.89 -3.80
CA ALA A 7 -6.03 12.50 -5.01
C ALA A 7 -5.82 11.61 -6.24
N GLY A 8 -6.88 11.34 -6.99
CA GLY A 8 -6.85 10.60 -8.25
C GLY A 8 -7.07 11.49 -9.48
N THR A 9 -7.58 12.71 -9.29
CA THR A 9 -7.83 13.74 -10.31
C THR A 9 -7.61 15.11 -9.70
N MET A 10 -7.47 16.14 -10.53
CA MET A 10 -7.38 17.54 -10.07
C MET A 10 -8.59 17.96 -9.22
N GLU A 11 -9.77 17.47 -9.53
CA GLU A 11 -10.97 17.73 -8.73
C GLU A 11 -10.87 17.13 -7.31
N ASN A 12 -10.33 15.89 -7.19
CA ASN A 12 -10.04 15.30 -5.89
C ASN A 12 -8.98 16.08 -5.13
N PHE A 13 -7.97 16.58 -5.85
CA PHE A 13 -6.88 17.37 -5.28
C PHE A 13 -7.42 18.69 -4.67
N ILE A 14 -8.19 19.44 -5.43
CA ILE A 14 -8.83 20.68 -4.94
C ILE A 14 -9.75 20.37 -3.74
N ALA A 15 -10.51 19.27 -3.81
CA ALA A 15 -11.36 18.86 -2.69
C ALA A 15 -10.57 18.54 -1.41
N ALA A 16 -9.40 17.92 -1.54
CA ALA A 16 -8.52 17.64 -0.42
C ALA A 16 -7.96 18.93 0.22
N LEU A 17 -7.50 19.88 -0.61
CA LEU A 17 -7.06 21.21 -0.16
C LEU A 17 -8.18 21.94 0.61
N GLU A 18 -9.39 22.00 0.03
CA GLU A 18 -10.54 22.68 0.66
C GLU A 18 -11.01 22.01 1.95
N SER A 19 -10.71 20.73 2.14
CA SER A 19 -11.12 19.96 3.31
C SER A 19 -10.08 19.95 4.42
N GLY A 20 -8.95 20.67 4.27
CA GLY A 20 -7.94 20.85 5.31
C GLY A 20 -6.93 19.71 5.38
N ALA A 21 -6.54 19.13 4.25
CA ALA A 21 -5.40 18.21 4.18
C ALA A 21 -4.09 18.98 4.41
N ASP A 22 -3.19 18.43 5.21
CA ASP A 22 -1.84 18.95 5.40
C ASP A 22 -0.88 18.44 4.31
N ALA A 23 -1.20 17.26 3.74
CA ALA A 23 -0.47 16.72 2.60
C ALA A 23 -1.40 15.93 1.67
N ILE A 24 -1.02 15.80 0.39
CA ILE A 24 -1.80 15.09 -0.60
C ILE A 24 -0.90 14.10 -1.35
N TYR A 25 -1.30 12.81 -1.37
CA TYR A 25 -0.61 11.83 -2.20
C TYR A 25 -1.39 11.49 -3.47
N LEU A 26 -0.65 11.38 -4.56
CA LEU A 26 -1.21 11.16 -5.89
C LEU A 26 -0.28 10.29 -6.74
N GLY A 27 -0.67 9.97 -7.95
CA GLY A 27 0.14 9.17 -8.88
C GLY A 27 0.29 9.85 -10.24
N GLY A 28 1.49 9.79 -10.77
CA GLY A 28 1.73 10.11 -12.19
C GLY A 28 1.25 9.01 -13.12
N LYS A 29 1.26 9.25 -14.44
CA LYS A 29 0.82 8.30 -15.48
C LYS A 29 1.64 7.00 -15.57
N GLY A 30 2.71 6.85 -14.77
CA GLY A 30 3.53 5.65 -14.68
C GLY A 30 3.93 5.32 -13.24
N PHE A 31 4.49 4.13 -13.06
CA PHE A 31 5.21 3.70 -11.84
C PHE A 31 4.40 3.69 -10.53
N ASN A 32 3.05 3.61 -10.56
CA ASN A 32 2.25 3.66 -9.35
C ASN A 32 1.30 2.46 -9.18
N ALA A 33 0.96 2.14 -7.92
CA ALA A 33 0.12 0.99 -7.52
C ALA A 33 -1.36 1.11 -7.92
N ARG A 34 -1.78 2.18 -8.58
CA ARG A 34 -3.14 2.40 -9.11
C ARG A 34 -3.07 2.76 -10.58
N ALA A 35 -2.49 1.86 -11.40
CA ALA A 35 -2.28 2.07 -12.84
C ALA A 35 -3.57 2.42 -13.61
N HIS A 36 -4.73 1.97 -13.13
CA HIS A 36 -6.03 2.24 -13.73
C HIS A 36 -6.75 3.50 -13.21
N ALA A 37 -6.16 4.26 -12.29
CA ALA A 37 -6.66 5.60 -11.93
C ALA A 37 -6.41 6.59 -13.09
N ALA A 38 -7.06 7.76 -13.07
CA ALA A 38 -6.85 8.80 -14.09
C ALA A 38 -5.38 9.25 -14.14
N ASN A 39 -4.77 9.39 -12.96
CA ASN A 39 -3.39 9.81 -12.73
C ASN A 39 -3.01 11.14 -13.44
N PHE A 40 -2.00 11.81 -12.95
CA PHE A 40 -1.61 13.16 -13.37
C PHE A 40 -0.51 13.12 -14.43
N GLY A 41 -0.62 13.99 -15.43
CA GLY A 41 0.51 14.34 -16.32
C GLY A 41 1.49 15.28 -15.61
N ILE A 42 2.70 15.46 -16.15
CA ILE A 42 3.73 16.32 -15.51
C ILE A 42 3.26 17.77 -15.39
N GLU A 43 2.56 18.29 -16.38
CA GLU A 43 2.01 19.66 -16.34
C GLU A 43 0.91 19.81 -15.27
N GLU A 44 0.03 18.80 -15.15
CA GLU A 44 -1.01 18.78 -14.11
C GLU A 44 -0.40 18.64 -12.71
N LEU A 45 0.69 17.85 -12.57
CA LEU A 45 1.46 17.75 -11.33
C LEU A 45 2.07 19.10 -10.95
N ALA A 46 2.74 19.78 -11.88
CA ALA A 46 3.36 21.09 -11.63
C ALA A 46 2.32 22.11 -11.13
N GLU A 47 1.13 22.17 -11.76
CA GLU A 47 0.07 23.05 -11.30
C GLU A 47 -0.49 22.64 -9.93
N ALA A 48 -0.67 21.34 -9.67
CA ALA A 48 -1.11 20.85 -8.38
C ALA A 48 -0.12 21.22 -7.26
N ILE A 49 1.18 21.03 -7.50
CA ILE A 49 2.24 21.37 -6.56
C ILE A 49 2.26 22.88 -6.28
N ARG A 50 2.22 23.72 -7.31
CA ARG A 50 2.15 25.17 -7.14
C ARG A 50 0.98 25.58 -6.25
N LEU A 51 -0.21 25.04 -6.48
CA LEU A 51 -1.40 25.34 -5.67
C LEU A 51 -1.24 24.87 -4.22
N ALA A 52 -0.66 23.69 -4.01
CA ALA A 52 -0.43 23.14 -2.69
C ALA A 52 0.59 23.96 -1.89
N HIS A 53 1.74 24.27 -2.48
CA HIS A 53 2.81 25.00 -1.81
C HIS A 53 2.40 26.43 -1.43
N ILE A 54 1.56 27.10 -2.23
CA ILE A 54 0.97 28.39 -1.84
C ILE A 54 0.14 28.28 -0.55
N LEU A 55 -0.48 27.13 -0.29
CA LEU A 55 -1.28 26.85 0.90
C LEU A 55 -0.51 26.12 2.00
N ASP A 56 0.80 25.97 1.85
CA ASP A 56 1.68 25.20 2.75
C ASP A 56 1.23 23.75 2.92
N VAL A 57 0.80 23.11 1.82
CA VAL A 57 0.38 21.70 1.73
C VAL A 57 1.39 20.92 0.92
N SER A 58 1.86 19.80 1.45
CA SER A 58 2.87 18.98 0.80
C SER A 58 2.27 18.02 -0.26
N VAL A 59 3.06 17.66 -1.26
CA VAL A 59 2.64 16.75 -2.34
C VAL A 59 3.57 15.55 -2.48
N TYR A 60 3.02 14.34 -2.28
CA TYR A 60 3.77 13.09 -2.38
C TYR A 60 3.36 12.29 -3.61
N VAL A 61 4.34 11.96 -4.44
CA VAL A 61 4.09 11.18 -5.67
C VAL A 61 4.38 9.70 -5.43
N THR A 62 3.41 8.84 -5.74
CA THR A 62 3.61 7.40 -5.63
C THR A 62 4.46 6.86 -6.77
N VAL A 63 5.60 6.24 -6.42
CA VAL A 63 6.49 5.47 -7.30
C VAL A 63 6.65 4.07 -6.66
N ASN A 64 5.51 3.47 -6.31
CA ASN A 64 5.41 2.36 -5.38
C ASN A 64 5.00 1.04 -6.03
N ILE A 65 5.69 0.68 -7.10
CA ILE A 65 5.62 -0.64 -7.75
C ILE A 65 7.02 -1.22 -7.92
N LEU A 66 7.11 -2.52 -8.14
CA LEU A 66 8.36 -3.14 -8.59
C LEU A 66 8.67 -2.72 -10.03
N ILE A 67 9.92 -2.41 -10.31
CA ILE A 67 10.36 -1.84 -11.59
C ILE A 67 11.06 -2.92 -12.43
N GLY A 68 10.73 -3.04 -13.72
CA GLY A 68 11.48 -3.90 -14.64
C GLY A 68 12.76 -3.22 -15.14
N ASP A 69 13.81 -4.00 -15.46
CA ASP A 69 15.07 -3.45 -15.97
C ASP A 69 14.89 -2.56 -17.19
N SER A 70 13.95 -2.88 -18.08
CA SER A 70 13.64 -2.08 -19.27
C SER A 70 13.01 -0.71 -18.96
N GLU A 71 12.50 -0.51 -17.75
CA GLU A 71 11.82 0.70 -17.30
C GLU A 71 12.77 1.69 -16.59
N LEU A 72 13.95 1.24 -16.14
CA LEU A 72 14.89 2.03 -15.33
C LEU A 72 15.28 3.37 -16.00
N LYS A 73 15.48 3.38 -17.33
CA LYS A 73 15.80 4.63 -18.04
C LYS A 73 14.64 5.63 -18.05
N ALA A 74 13.42 5.15 -18.20
CA ALA A 74 12.22 5.99 -18.17
C ALA A 74 11.96 6.49 -16.74
N LEU A 75 12.20 5.64 -15.74
CA LEU A 75 12.14 6.01 -14.34
C LEU A 75 13.13 7.11 -13.98
N GLU A 76 14.40 7.02 -14.45
CA GLU A 76 15.39 8.06 -14.22
C GLU A 76 14.95 9.43 -14.73
N ALA A 77 14.41 9.49 -15.95
CA ALA A 77 13.88 10.73 -16.52
C ALA A 77 12.70 11.25 -15.69
N TYR A 78 11.80 10.35 -15.28
CA TYR A 78 10.64 10.71 -14.47
C TYR A 78 11.02 11.28 -13.09
N LEU A 79 11.98 10.68 -12.38
CA LEU A 79 12.47 11.18 -11.10
C LEU A 79 13.07 12.58 -11.21
N LYS A 80 13.86 12.85 -12.25
CA LYS A 80 14.38 14.19 -12.54
C LYS A 80 13.28 15.22 -12.82
N ASP A 81 12.23 14.81 -13.53
CA ASP A 81 11.06 15.67 -13.76
C ASP A 81 10.31 15.97 -12.47
N LEU A 82 10.11 14.97 -11.59
CA LEU A 82 9.47 15.17 -10.28
C LEU A 82 10.24 16.17 -9.41
N GLU A 83 11.57 16.02 -9.32
CA GLU A 83 12.39 16.98 -8.57
C GLU A 83 12.31 18.38 -9.18
N ARG A 84 12.39 18.50 -10.51
CA ARG A 84 12.34 19.78 -11.23
C ARG A 84 11.03 20.55 -11.01
N ILE A 85 9.91 19.85 -10.83
CA ILE A 85 8.60 20.49 -10.60
C ILE A 85 8.30 20.69 -9.11
N GLY A 86 9.23 20.38 -8.20
CA GLY A 86 9.12 20.65 -6.78
C GLY A 86 8.30 19.63 -5.98
N VAL A 87 8.30 18.35 -6.37
CA VAL A 87 7.67 17.28 -5.55
C VAL A 87 8.42 17.16 -4.22
N ASP A 88 7.70 17.13 -3.10
CA ASP A 88 8.30 17.06 -1.77
C ASP A 88 8.86 15.68 -1.46
N ALA A 89 8.09 14.63 -1.73
CA ALA A 89 8.53 13.25 -1.49
C ALA A 89 7.97 12.26 -2.52
N ILE A 90 8.65 11.12 -2.64
CA ILE A 90 8.15 9.96 -3.37
C ILE A 90 7.87 8.80 -2.43
N ILE A 91 6.73 8.12 -2.65
CA ILE A 91 6.37 6.92 -1.89
C ILE A 91 6.88 5.70 -2.66
N VAL A 92 7.79 4.94 -2.06
CA VAL A 92 8.63 3.94 -2.74
C VAL A 92 8.36 2.52 -2.20
N GLN A 93 8.36 1.52 -3.10
CA GLN A 93 8.38 0.09 -2.73
C GLN A 93 9.72 -0.56 -3.11
N ASP A 94 10.20 -0.33 -4.33
CA ASP A 94 11.39 -0.98 -4.90
C ASP A 94 12.67 -0.23 -4.48
N LEU A 95 13.62 -0.92 -3.88
CA LEU A 95 14.91 -0.32 -3.49
C LEU A 95 15.70 0.24 -4.67
N ALA A 96 15.44 -0.24 -5.90
CA ALA A 96 15.99 0.37 -7.11
C ALA A 96 15.52 1.82 -7.30
N VAL A 97 14.26 2.12 -6.96
CA VAL A 97 13.71 3.49 -7.02
C VAL A 97 14.43 4.37 -6.01
N ALA A 98 14.58 3.90 -4.76
CA ALA A 98 15.27 4.64 -3.72
C ALA A 98 16.72 4.96 -4.11
N LYS A 99 17.51 3.94 -4.51
CA LYS A 99 18.90 4.11 -4.94
C LYS A 99 19.03 5.03 -6.15
N LEU A 100 18.10 4.93 -7.10
CA LEU A 100 18.10 5.77 -8.29
C LEU A 100 17.75 7.22 -7.94
N ALA A 101 16.73 7.46 -7.12
CA ALA A 101 16.32 8.79 -6.68
C ALA A 101 17.46 9.51 -5.94
N GLN A 102 18.11 8.87 -4.98
CA GLN A 102 19.26 9.41 -4.27
C GLN A 102 20.41 9.85 -5.19
N ARG A 103 20.58 9.15 -6.33
CA ARG A 103 21.63 9.49 -7.30
C ARG A 103 21.24 10.63 -8.25
N VAL A 104 19.98 10.70 -8.72
CA VAL A 104 19.60 11.57 -9.85
C VAL A 104 18.59 12.66 -9.50
N ALA A 105 17.99 12.58 -8.34
CA ALA A 105 16.99 13.51 -7.80
C ALA A 105 17.11 13.57 -6.26
N PRO A 106 18.26 14.00 -5.70
CA PRO A 106 18.57 13.88 -4.27
C PRO A 106 17.73 14.80 -3.37
N LYS A 107 17.00 15.77 -3.92
CA LYS A 107 16.07 16.62 -3.17
C LYS A 107 14.74 15.93 -2.85
N LEU A 108 14.39 14.85 -3.56
CA LEU A 108 13.17 14.10 -3.29
C LEU A 108 13.32 13.28 -2.01
N HIS A 109 12.48 13.55 -1.01
CA HIS A 109 12.43 12.73 0.20
C HIS A 109 11.87 11.34 -0.11
N LEU A 110 12.35 10.34 0.62
CA LEU A 110 11.95 8.94 0.45
C LEU A 110 10.96 8.54 1.54
N HIS A 111 9.73 8.21 1.17
CA HIS A 111 8.73 7.63 2.05
C HIS A 111 8.57 6.14 1.73
N GLY A 112 8.82 5.27 2.72
CA GLY A 112 8.65 3.83 2.55
C GLY A 112 7.18 3.46 2.41
N SER A 113 6.80 2.82 1.30
CA SER A 113 5.43 2.35 1.09
C SER A 113 5.05 1.23 2.07
N THR A 114 3.77 1.12 2.44
CA THR A 114 3.25 -0.06 3.15
C THR A 114 3.56 -1.39 2.42
N GLN A 115 3.82 -1.35 1.11
CA GLN A 115 4.25 -2.51 0.32
C GLN A 115 5.68 -2.97 0.62
N MET A 116 6.44 -2.23 1.41
CA MET A 116 7.74 -2.66 1.95
C MET A 116 7.59 -3.53 3.22
N THR A 117 6.37 -3.74 3.70
CA THR A 117 6.02 -4.64 4.81
C THR A 117 6.76 -4.31 6.11
N ALA A 118 6.82 -3.03 6.49
CA ALA A 118 7.40 -2.60 7.77
C ALA A 118 6.47 -2.98 8.93
N ALA A 119 6.78 -4.07 9.63
CA ALA A 119 5.97 -4.62 10.71
C ALA A 119 6.72 -4.73 12.05
N THR A 120 7.93 -4.17 12.14
CA THR A 120 8.76 -4.14 13.34
C THR A 120 9.53 -2.84 13.44
N LEU A 121 9.96 -2.46 14.64
CA LEU A 121 10.90 -1.36 14.87
C LEU A 121 12.19 -1.53 14.05
N ASP A 122 12.75 -2.75 14.03
CA ASP A 122 13.99 -3.01 13.30
C ASP A 122 13.84 -2.87 11.78
N ALA A 123 12.63 -3.13 11.23
CA ALA A 123 12.36 -2.84 9.83
C ALA A 123 12.40 -1.33 9.55
N VAL A 124 11.87 -0.51 10.46
CA VAL A 124 11.97 0.95 10.37
C VAL A 124 13.42 1.40 10.43
N HIS A 125 14.20 0.91 11.40
CA HIS A 125 15.65 1.20 11.51
C HIS A 125 16.43 0.81 10.25
N PHE A 126 16.10 -0.33 9.62
CA PHE A 126 16.69 -0.71 8.35
C PHE A 126 16.40 0.32 7.24
N TYR A 127 15.16 0.79 7.13
CA TYR A 127 14.79 1.79 6.12
C TYR A 127 15.37 3.18 6.45
N GLU A 128 15.42 3.59 7.71
CA GLU A 128 16.16 4.80 8.14
C GLU A 128 17.61 4.76 7.67
N SER A 129 18.28 3.63 7.83
CA SER A 129 19.68 3.49 7.39
C SER A 129 19.88 3.63 5.88
N LEU A 130 18.82 3.39 5.09
CA LEU A 130 18.80 3.62 3.65
C LEU A 130 18.39 5.03 3.26
N GLY A 131 18.17 5.95 4.23
CA GLY A 131 17.82 7.35 3.99
C GLY A 131 16.31 7.59 3.78
N PHE A 132 15.45 6.69 4.22
CA PHE A 132 14.01 6.96 4.26
C PHE A 132 13.70 7.89 5.43
N THR A 133 13.03 9.01 5.14
CA THR A 133 12.62 10.00 6.13
C THR A 133 11.28 9.65 6.79
N ARG A 134 10.46 8.84 6.12
CA ARG A 134 9.16 8.37 6.60
C ARG A 134 8.93 6.91 6.23
N VAL A 135 8.25 6.16 7.10
CA VAL A 135 7.87 4.76 6.87
C VAL A 135 6.38 4.56 7.11
N VAL A 136 5.69 4.04 6.10
CA VAL A 136 4.28 3.61 6.22
C VAL A 136 4.25 2.21 6.81
N LEU A 137 3.73 2.07 8.02
CA LEU A 137 3.66 0.78 8.69
C LEU A 137 2.72 -0.21 7.98
N ALA A 138 2.96 -1.49 8.22
CA ALA A 138 2.01 -2.54 7.88
C ALA A 138 0.68 -2.31 8.61
N ARG A 139 -0.43 -2.59 7.94
CA ARG A 139 -1.79 -2.31 8.45
C ARG A 139 -2.27 -3.31 9.49
N GLU A 140 -1.49 -4.35 9.68
CA GLU A 140 -1.75 -5.48 10.58
C GLU A 140 -1.27 -5.25 12.01
N LEU A 141 -0.64 -4.09 12.29
CA LEU A 141 -0.12 -3.75 13.61
C LEU A 141 -1.21 -3.26 14.57
N SER A 142 -1.09 -3.65 15.82
CA SER A 142 -1.90 -3.18 16.94
C SER A 142 -1.43 -1.82 17.46
N LEU A 143 -2.25 -1.14 18.24
CA LEU A 143 -1.91 0.16 18.82
C LEU A 143 -0.65 0.11 19.71
N PRO A 144 -0.43 -0.90 20.57
CA PRO A 144 0.81 -1.01 21.36
C PRO A 144 2.07 -1.17 20.50
N GLU A 145 2.00 -1.93 19.40
CA GLU A 145 3.12 -2.09 18.46
C GLU A 145 3.45 -0.78 17.76
N ILE A 146 2.41 -0.05 17.29
CA ILE A 146 2.58 1.27 16.68
C ILE A 146 3.23 2.24 17.67
N GLU A 147 2.76 2.27 18.93
CA GLU A 147 3.32 3.11 19.98
C GLU A 147 4.79 2.77 20.27
N HIS A 148 5.12 1.47 20.35
CA HIS A 148 6.50 1.02 20.55
C HIS A 148 7.42 1.50 19.42
N ILE A 149 7.00 1.35 18.17
CA ILE A 149 7.76 1.79 17.01
C ILE A 149 7.94 3.31 17.02
N CYS A 150 6.85 4.08 17.18
CA CYS A 150 6.90 5.55 17.16
C CYS A 150 7.83 6.14 18.22
N LYS A 151 7.89 5.54 19.41
CA LYS A 151 8.73 6.02 20.52
C LYS A 151 10.22 5.71 20.38
N ASN A 152 10.59 4.79 19.50
CA ASN A 152 11.94 4.25 19.42
C ASN A 152 12.61 4.41 18.06
N CYS A 153 11.99 5.10 17.11
CA CYS A 153 12.57 5.44 15.81
C CYS A 153 12.75 6.96 15.63
N THR A 154 13.50 7.37 14.61
CA THR A 154 13.70 8.77 14.24
C THR A 154 12.93 9.15 12.98
N ALA A 155 12.61 8.18 12.12
CA ALA A 155 11.77 8.39 10.95
C ALA A 155 10.35 8.78 11.35
N GLU A 156 9.71 9.59 10.53
CA GLU A 156 8.28 9.83 10.64
C GLU A 156 7.48 8.56 10.40
N ILE A 157 6.49 8.31 11.23
CA ILE A 157 5.62 7.14 11.13
C ILE A 157 4.27 7.52 10.54
N GLU A 158 3.93 6.87 9.43
CA GLU A 158 2.66 7.03 8.74
C GLU A 158 1.79 5.79 8.90
N VAL A 159 0.53 5.97 9.29
CA VAL A 159 -0.45 4.91 9.53
C VAL A 159 -1.70 5.15 8.68
N PHE A 160 -2.21 4.11 8.03
CA PHE A 160 -3.55 4.18 7.41
C PHE A 160 -4.63 4.25 8.46
N VAL A 161 -5.51 5.25 8.38
CA VAL A 161 -6.60 5.48 9.34
C VAL A 161 -7.98 5.28 8.74
N HIS A 162 -8.12 5.29 7.40
CA HIS A 162 -9.43 5.13 6.75
C HIS A 162 -9.34 4.50 5.37
N GLY A 163 -10.36 3.72 5.02
CA GLY A 163 -10.61 3.22 3.66
C GLY A 163 -10.22 1.77 3.42
N ALA A 164 -9.96 1.38 2.18
CA ALA A 164 -9.84 -0.02 1.77
C ALA A 164 -8.66 -0.74 2.44
N LEU A 165 -8.97 -1.88 3.09
CA LEU A 165 -8.00 -2.77 3.70
C LEU A 165 -7.63 -3.91 2.73
N CYS A 166 -6.35 -4.31 2.74
CA CYS A 166 -5.85 -5.53 2.09
C CYS A 166 -5.90 -6.69 3.09
N VAL A 167 -6.31 -7.88 2.66
CA VAL A 167 -6.33 -9.08 3.51
C VAL A 167 -4.95 -9.73 3.64
N CYS A 168 -4.08 -9.51 2.66
CA CYS A 168 -2.69 -9.95 2.67
C CYS A 168 -1.79 -8.82 3.16
N TYR A 169 -0.68 -9.16 3.79
CA TYR A 169 0.39 -8.19 3.98
C TYR A 169 0.74 -7.51 2.66
N SER A 170 0.72 -6.19 2.66
CA SER A 170 0.97 -5.40 1.44
C SER A 170 2.40 -5.64 0.95
N GLY A 171 2.55 -5.87 -0.37
CA GLY A 171 3.82 -6.25 -0.98
C GLY A 171 4.06 -7.76 -1.07
N GLN A 172 3.37 -8.58 -0.27
CA GLN A 172 3.56 -10.04 -0.22
C GLN A 172 2.50 -10.84 -1.01
N CYS A 173 1.57 -10.17 -1.70
CA CYS A 173 0.47 -10.84 -2.40
C CYS A 173 0.80 -11.13 -3.87
N LEU A 174 0.78 -12.41 -4.23
CA LEU A 174 0.94 -12.92 -5.60
C LEU A 174 -0.36 -13.47 -6.21
N MET A 175 -1.48 -13.47 -5.44
CA MET A 175 -2.72 -14.13 -5.85
C MET A 175 -3.28 -13.58 -7.17
N SER A 176 -3.27 -12.27 -7.35
CA SER A 176 -3.79 -11.63 -8.56
C SER A 176 -2.94 -11.93 -9.80
N SER A 177 -1.63 -12.03 -9.66
CA SER A 177 -0.72 -12.35 -10.77
C SER A 177 -0.80 -13.83 -11.16
N PHE A 178 -0.83 -14.76 -10.20
CA PHE A 178 -0.92 -16.19 -10.49
C PHE A 178 -2.26 -16.60 -11.10
N ILE A 179 -3.38 -16.05 -10.61
CA ILE A 179 -4.72 -16.34 -11.16
C ILE A 179 -4.94 -15.68 -12.52
N GLY A 180 -4.57 -14.38 -12.65
CA GLY A 180 -4.98 -13.57 -13.79
C GLY A 180 -3.87 -12.84 -14.56
N GLY A 181 -2.59 -13.00 -14.20
CA GLY A 181 -1.46 -12.31 -14.84
C GLY A 181 -1.37 -10.82 -14.48
N ARG A 182 -2.17 -10.32 -13.54
CA ARG A 182 -2.23 -8.92 -13.11
C ARG A 182 -1.58 -8.75 -11.75
N SER A 183 -0.36 -8.23 -11.71
CA SER A 183 0.39 -8.10 -10.46
C SER A 183 -0.10 -6.95 -9.58
N GLY A 184 -0.32 -7.26 -8.30
CA GLY A 184 -0.55 -6.25 -7.26
C GLY A 184 0.68 -5.39 -7.01
N ASN A 185 1.87 -5.99 -7.08
CA ASN A 185 3.16 -5.32 -6.90
C ASN A 185 3.57 -4.48 -8.13
N ARG A 186 2.79 -4.58 -9.22
CA ARG A 186 2.96 -3.78 -10.44
C ARG A 186 1.76 -2.86 -10.70
N GLY A 187 0.90 -2.65 -9.69
CA GLY A 187 -0.22 -1.71 -9.77
C GLY A 187 -1.46 -2.21 -10.51
N ALA A 188 -1.49 -3.48 -10.93
CA ALA A 188 -2.55 -4.04 -11.77
C ALA A 188 -3.49 -5.02 -11.04
N CYS A 189 -3.52 -5.01 -9.69
CA CYS A 189 -4.29 -5.95 -8.88
C CYS A 189 -5.76 -6.04 -9.31
N ALA A 190 -6.23 -7.27 -9.63
CA ALA A 190 -7.62 -7.55 -9.99
C ALA A 190 -8.54 -7.77 -8.77
N GLN A 191 -8.02 -7.66 -7.54
CA GLN A 191 -8.72 -7.88 -6.28
C GLN A 191 -9.41 -9.26 -6.18
N PRO A 192 -8.72 -10.39 -6.43
CA PRO A 192 -9.31 -11.71 -6.32
C PRO A 192 -9.85 -12.00 -4.91
N CYS A 193 -9.27 -11.42 -3.86
CA CYS A 193 -9.78 -11.52 -2.50
C CYS A 193 -11.21 -10.95 -2.31
N ARG A 194 -11.70 -10.12 -3.25
CA ARG A 194 -13.07 -9.56 -3.26
C ARG A 194 -14.06 -10.43 -4.05
N LEU A 195 -13.64 -11.61 -4.51
CA LEU A 195 -14.49 -12.58 -5.20
C LEU A 195 -15.07 -13.62 -4.22
N PRO A 196 -16.16 -14.32 -4.59
CA PRO A 196 -16.73 -15.36 -3.75
C PRO A 196 -15.88 -16.64 -3.77
N TYR A 197 -15.77 -17.27 -2.60
CA TYR A 197 -15.13 -18.57 -2.37
C TYR A 197 -16.00 -19.47 -1.51
N GLU A 198 -15.92 -20.78 -1.73
CA GLU A 198 -16.40 -21.80 -0.82
C GLU A 198 -15.25 -22.26 0.08
N LEU A 199 -15.49 -22.41 1.39
CA LEU A 199 -14.55 -23.06 2.30
C LEU A 199 -14.83 -24.56 2.32
N LEU A 200 -13.84 -25.36 1.93
CA LEU A 200 -13.92 -26.82 1.86
C LEU A 200 -13.16 -27.48 2.99
N ASP A 201 -13.68 -28.61 3.48
CA ASP A 201 -12.96 -29.56 4.32
C ASP A 201 -12.10 -30.54 3.48
N SER A 202 -11.42 -31.47 4.14
CA SER A 202 -10.57 -32.49 3.50
C SER A 202 -11.32 -33.44 2.58
N SER A 203 -12.64 -33.57 2.75
CA SER A 203 -13.51 -34.37 1.88
C SER A 203 -13.96 -33.61 0.62
N GLY A 204 -13.68 -32.30 0.55
CA GLY A 204 -14.18 -31.41 -0.51
C GLY A 204 -15.61 -30.93 -0.29
N THR A 205 -16.16 -31.10 0.93
CA THR A 205 -17.49 -30.61 1.28
C THR A 205 -17.44 -29.14 1.63
N SER A 206 -18.40 -28.36 1.11
CA SER A 206 -18.54 -26.94 1.45
C SER A 206 -19.11 -26.78 2.86
N LEU A 207 -18.41 -26.00 3.70
CA LEU A 207 -18.72 -25.83 5.12
C LEU A 207 -19.67 -24.66 5.40
N LEU A 208 -19.90 -23.79 4.44
CA LEU A 208 -20.64 -22.56 4.64
C LEU A 208 -21.87 -22.45 3.73
N PRO A 209 -22.90 -21.70 4.15
CA PRO A 209 -24.02 -21.36 3.31
C PRO A 209 -23.57 -20.55 2.08
N LYS A 210 -24.22 -20.76 0.93
CA LYS A 210 -23.84 -20.07 -0.34
C LYS A 210 -23.84 -18.54 -0.26
N HIS A 211 -24.59 -17.94 0.64
CA HIS A 211 -24.60 -16.48 0.80
C HIS A 211 -23.43 -15.95 1.64
N GLU A 212 -22.71 -16.79 2.39
CA GLU A 212 -21.48 -16.46 3.08
C GLU A 212 -20.28 -16.83 2.20
N ALA A 213 -20.01 -16.05 1.15
CA ALA A 213 -19.02 -16.39 0.14
C ALA A 213 -17.82 -15.45 0.07
N TYR A 214 -17.92 -14.23 0.59
CA TYR A 214 -16.82 -13.24 0.48
C TYR A 214 -15.85 -13.33 1.66
N LEU A 215 -15.29 -14.52 1.84
CA LEU A 215 -14.49 -14.93 3.00
C LEU A 215 -13.18 -14.15 3.18
N LEU A 216 -12.64 -13.63 2.09
CA LEU A 216 -11.37 -12.89 2.02
C LEU A 216 -11.57 -11.38 1.79
N SER A 217 -12.82 -10.89 1.84
CA SER A 217 -13.15 -9.50 1.53
C SER A 217 -13.23 -8.65 2.80
N PRO A 218 -12.17 -7.93 3.23
CA PRO A 218 -12.24 -7.14 4.45
C PRO A 218 -13.19 -5.95 4.31
N LYS A 219 -13.78 -5.54 5.42
CA LYS A 219 -14.39 -4.22 5.60
C LYS A 219 -13.36 -3.12 5.39
N ASP A 220 -13.81 -1.90 5.25
CA ASP A 220 -12.92 -0.75 5.18
C ASP A 220 -12.43 -0.37 6.58
N LEU A 221 -11.17 0.06 6.66
CA LEU A 221 -10.56 0.57 7.87
C LEU A 221 -11.26 1.86 8.31
N ASN A 222 -11.46 2.05 9.61
CA ASN A 222 -11.94 3.30 10.19
C ASN A 222 -11.42 3.47 11.62
N TYR A 223 -10.43 4.30 11.82
CA TYR A 223 -9.82 4.61 13.11
C TYR A 223 -10.25 5.98 13.67
N SER A 224 -11.35 6.55 13.17
CA SER A 224 -11.83 7.87 13.60
C SER A 224 -12.07 7.98 15.12
N GLU A 225 -12.52 6.90 15.77
CA GLU A 225 -12.72 6.84 17.24
C GLU A 225 -11.39 6.68 18.00
N HIS A 226 -10.31 6.27 17.34
CA HIS A 226 -8.98 6.00 17.92
C HIS A 226 -7.93 7.07 17.59
N MET A 227 -8.32 8.20 17.00
CA MET A 227 -7.37 9.22 16.57
C MET A 227 -6.55 9.78 17.72
N ASN A 228 -7.16 10.05 18.88
CA ASN A 228 -6.45 10.55 20.05
C ASN A 228 -5.41 9.56 20.60
N GLU A 229 -5.71 8.26 20.52
CA GLU A 229 -4.79 7.19 20.93
C GLU A 229 -3.60 7.11 19.97
N LEU A 230 -3.84 7.21 18.67
CA LEU A 230 -2.77 7.24 17.65
C LEU A 230 -1.90 8.49 17.75
N VAL A 231 -2.49 9.65 18.05
CA VAL A 231 -1.75 10.89 18.33
C VAL A 231 -0.87 10.72 19.57
N ALA A 232 -1.41 10.17 20.64
CA ALA A 232 -0.67 9.92 21.89
C ALA A 232 0.44 8.86 21.70
N ALA A 233 0.23 7.90 20.80
CA ALA A 233 1.24 6.90 20.42
C ALA A 233 2.44 7.51 19.67
N GLY A 234 2.31 8.74 19.11
CA GLY A 234 3.38 9.43 18.41
C GLY A 234 3.33 9.29 16.87
N VAL A 235 2.20 8.85 16.30
CA VAL A 235 2.02 8.80 14.84
C VAL A 235 2.10 10.21 14.27
N THR A 236 2.93 10.40 13.24
CA THR A 236 3.18 11.71 12.63
C THR A 236 2.27 12.00 11.44
N SER A 237 1.87 10.97 10.67
CA SER A 237 1.03 11.12 9.47
C SER A 237 -0.13 10.12 9.45
N PHE A 238 -1.35 10.63 9.22
CA PHE A 238 -2.62 9.90 9.19
C PHE A 238 -3.13 9.79 7.76
N LYS A 239 -2.96 8.62 7.15
CA LYS A 239 -3.25 8.38 5.74
C LYS A 239 -4.65 7.87 5.48
N VAL A 240 -5.37 8.52 4.58
CA VAL A 240 -6.65 8.06 4.06
C VAL A 240 -6.46 7.36 2.71
N GLU A 241 -6.94 6.11 2.57
CA GLU A 241 -6.97 5.42 1.27
C GLU A 241 -8.20 5.87 0.47
N GLY A 242 -8.00 6.25 -0.81
CA GLY A 242 -9.12 6.73 -1.60
C GLY A 242 -8.83 7.26 -2.99
N ARG A 243 -7.66 7.04 -3.59
CA ARG A 243 -7.27 7.58 -4.92
C ARG A 243 -8.26 7.29 -6.07
N MET A 244 -9.05 6.22 -5.97
CA MET A 244 -10.07 5.86 -6.96
C MET A 244 -11.49 6.23 -6.52
N LYS A 245 -11.63 7.07 -5.50
CA LYS A 245 -12.92 7.49 -4.96
C LYS A 245 -13.41 8.79 -5.59
N LYS A 246 -14.73 9.05 -5.43
CA LYS A 246 -15.36 10.29 -5.90
C LYS A 246 -14.93 11.49 -5.04
N VAL A 247 -15.04 12.67 -5.59
CA VAL A 247 -14.79 13.96 -4.90
C VAL A 247 -15.56 14.09 -3.59
N SER A 248 -16.82 13.64 -3.55
CA SER A 248 -17.65 13.66 -2.33
C SER A 248 -17.04 12.84 -1.19
N TYR A 249 -16.44 11.70 -1.51
CA TYR A 249 -15.75 10.89 -0.51
C TYR A 249 -14.55 11.62 0.08
N VAL A 250 -13.71 12.24 -0.77
CA VAL A 250 -12.53 12.98 -0.32
C VAL A 250 -12.95 14.12 0.61
N ARG A 251 -13.93 14.97 0.19
CA ARG A 251 -14.44 16.08 1.02
C ARG A 251 -14.96 15.59 2.37
N GLN A 252 -15.75 14.54 2.35
CA GLN A 252 -16.43 14.03 3.52
C GLN A 252 -15.45 13.40 4.51
N VAL A 253 -14.56 12.51 4.02
CA VAL A 253 -13.62 11.81 4.90
C VAL A 253 -12.54 12.75 5.41
N ILE A 254 -11.91 13.55 4.54
CA ILE A 254 -10.84 14.47 4.96
C ILE A 254 -11.40 15.54 5.90
N GLY A 255 -12.55 16.14 5.58
CA GLY A 255 -13.18 17.14 6.45
C GLY A 255 -13.53 16.60 7.84
N THR A 256 -14.01 15.36 7.92
CA THR A 256 -14.30 14.68 9.19
C THR A 256 -13.02 14.44 10.00
N TYR A 257 -11.96 13.85 9.38
CA TYR A 257 -10.69 13.64 10.10
C TYR A 257 -10.01 14.96 10.50
N ARG A 258 -10.14 16.02 9.70
CA ARG A 258 -9.66 17.36 10.07
C ARG A 258 -10.39 17.88 11.31
N HIS A 259 -11.73 17.79 11.32
CA HIS A 259 -12.53 18.18 12.49
C HIS A 259 -12.11 17.42 13.76
N ILE A 260 -11.93 16.09 13.66
CA ILE A 260 -11.48 15.27 14.80
C ILE A 260 -10.09 15.66 15.28
N LEU A 261 -9.15 15.91 14.37
CA LEU A 261 -7.79 16.35 14.73
C LEU A 261 -7.77 17.73 15.40
N ASP A 262 -8.60 18.66 14.91
CA ASP A 262 -8.65 20.04 15.45
C ASP A 262 -9.36 20.11 16.80
N THR A 263 -10.36 19.26 17.03
CA THR A 263 -11.20 19.31 18.24
C THR A 263 -10.85 18.23 19.26
N ALA A 264 -10.04 17.24 18.89
CA ALA A 264 -9.79 16.00 19.62
C ALA A 264 -11.09 15.26 20.03
N HIS A 265 -12.17 15.44 19.25
CA HIS A 265 -13.48 14.88 19.54
C HIS A 265 -14.19 14.45 18.25
N MET A 266 -14.86 13.30 18.31
CA MET A 266 -15.73 12.80 17.25
C MET A 266 -17.18 12.89 17.69
N ASP A 267 -18.02 13.58 16.92
CA ASP A 267 -19.44 13.70 17.21
C ASP A 267 -20.32 12.79 16.33
N ALA A 268 -21.63 12.83 16.57
CA ALA A 268 -22.58 12.01 15.80
C ALA A 268 -22.68 12.43 14.32
N ALA A 269 -22.42 13.69 14.00
CA ALA A 269 -22.41 14.17 12.61
C ALA A 269 -21.19 13.63 11.86
N ASP A 270 -20.06 13.50 12.52
CA ASP A 270 -18.84 12.88 11.97
C ASP A 270 -19.09 11.40 11.64
N ALA A 271 -19.67 10.66 12.58
CA ALA A 271 -20.02 9.25 12.37
C ALA A 271 -20.99 9.09 11.18
N ASP A 272 -21.99 9.94 11.09
CA ASP A 272 -22.96 9.99 10.00
C ASP A 272 -22.31 10.34 8.66
N ALA A 273 -21.40 11.29 8.65
CA ALA A 273 -20.63 11.68 7.48
C ALA A 273 -19.83 10.48 6.94
N LEU A 274 -19.05 9.81 7.77
CA LEU A 274 -18.27 8.64 7.36
C LEU A 274 -19.17 7.49 6.87
N ALA A 275 -20.29 7.21 7.55
CA ALA A 275 -21.21 6.14 7.16
C ALA A 275 -21.94 6.43 5.82
N SER A 276 -22.21 7.70 5.52
CA SER A 276 -22.85 8.12 4.27
C SER A 276 -21.92 8.08 3.05
N GLY A 277 -20.60 8.09 3.28
CA GLY A 277 -19.58 7.89 2.26
C GLY A 277 -19.55 6.45 1.74
N PHE A 278 -18.72 6.20 0.72
CA PHE A 278 -18.49 4.85 0.26
C PHE A 278 -17.78 4.04 1.34
N ASN A 279 -18.41 2.97 1.81
CA ASN A 279 -17.78 2.02 2.74
C ASN A 279 -18.30 0.58 2.50
N ARG A 280 -17.51 -0.41 2.94
CA ARG A 280 -17.87 -1.84 2.94
C ARG A 280 -18.27 -2.33 4.33
N GLY A 281 -18.73 -1.43 5.20
CA GLY A 281 -18.71 -1.57 6.63
C GLY A 281 -17.33 -1.19 7.17
N PHE A 282 -17.24 -0.96 8.47
CA PHE A 282 -16.00 -0.51 9.11
C PHE A 282 -15.43 -1.56 10.05
N SER A 283 -14.11 -1.52 10.23
CA SER A 283 -13.37 -2.40 11.13
C SER A 283 -12.20 -1.64 11.75
N THR A 284 -11.94 -1.96 13.03
CA THR A 284 -10.76 -1.55 13.81
C THR A 284 -9.94 -2.76 14.27
N ASP A 285 -10.32 -3.95 13.80
CA ASP A 285 -9.92 -5.24 14.41
C ASP A 285 -8.39 -5.43 14.49
N TYR A 286 -7.59 -4.92 13.53
CA TYR A 286 -6.13 -4.99 13.65
C TYR A 286 -5.60 -4.07 14.76
N LEU A 287 -6.06 -2.83 14.83
CA LEU A 287 -5.61 -1.88 15.85
C LEU A 287 -5.90 -2.36 17.26
N THR A 288 -7.03 -3.04 17.44
CA THR A 288 -7.52 -3.55 18.72
C THR A 288 -7.20 -5.02 18.97
N ASP A 289 -6.46 -5.65 18.08
CA ASP A 289 -6.06 -7.08 18.11
C ASP A 289 -7.23 -8.07 18.22
N HIS A 290 -8.33 -7.80 17.51
CA HIS A 290 -9.54 -8.64 17.47
C HIS A 290 -9.78 -9.26 16.10
N VAL A 291 -8.75 -9.91 15.55
CA VAL A 291 -8.75 -10.44 14.17
C VAL A 291 -9.69 -11.64 14.01
N GLY A 292 -10.71 -11.48 13.14
CA GLY A 292 -11.67 -12.56 12.93
C GLY A 292 -12.74 -12.29 11.88
N LYS A 293 -13.88 -13.02 11.96
CA LYS A 293 -15.02 -12.92 11.04
C LYS A 293 -15.61 -11.51 10.97
N SER A 294 -15.55 -10.73 12.07
CA SER A 294 -16.01 -9.34 12.15
C SER A 294 -15.37 -8.42 11.10
N MET A 295 -14.12 -8.69 10.73
CA MET A 295 -13.39 -7.93 9.71
C MET A 295 -13.93 -8.09 8.30
N MET A 296 -14.68 -9.18 8.02
CA MET A 296 -15.04 -9.55 6.64
C MET A 296 -16.44 -9.07 6.27
N THR A 297 -16.61 -8.75 4.97
CA THR A 297 -17.92 -8.35 4.44
C THR A 297 -18.87 -9.53 4.18
N VAL A 298 -18.40 -10.73 4.24
CA VAL A 298 -19.00 -12.07 4.10
C VAL A 298 -20.09 -12.21 3.02
N VAL A 299 -21.08 -11.29 2.98
CA VAL A 299 -22.25 -11.35 2.10
C VAL A 299 -22.05 -10.59 0.80
N ALA A 300 -21.39 -9.44 0.84
CA ALA A 300 -21.18 -8.60 -0.36
C ALA A 300 -19.94 -7.71 -0.24
N PRO A 301 -19.11 -7.60 -1.31
CA PRO A 301 -17.86 -6.83 -1.30
C PRO A 301 -18.07 -5.35 -1.67
N ASN A 302 -19.32 -4.95 -1.94
CA ASN A 302 -19.69 -3.65 -2.50
C ASN A 302 -19.98 -2.62 -1.40
N ASN A 303 -20.29 -1.38 -1.83
CA ASN A 303 -20.73 -0.34 -0.93
C ASN A 303 -21.86 -0.83 -0.02
N GLN A 304 -21.69 -0.68 1.30
CA GLN A 304 -22.72 -1.01 2.26
C GLN A 304 -23.73 0.15 2.37
N GLY A 305 -23.24 1.37 2.36
CA GLY A 305 -24.05 2.56 2.60
C GLY A 305 -24.39 2.78 4.07
N LYS A 306 -25.07 3.88 4.37
CA LYS A 306 -25.58 4.22 5.70
C LYS A 306 -26.84 3.41 5.99
N LEU A 307 -26.92 2.74 7.14
CA LEU A 307 -28.14 2.10 7.61
C LEU A 307 -29.17 3.18 7.97
N ILE A 308 -30.29 3.21 7.27
CA ILE A 308 -31.33 4.24 7.43
C ILE A 308 -32.73 3.67 7.71
N GLY A 309 -32.86 2.37 7.96
CA GLY A 309 -34.16 1.84 8.27
C GLY A 309 -34.34 0.35 8.01
N LYS A 310 -35.59 -0.06 7.88
CA LYS A 310 -35.97 -1.45 7.60
C LYS A 310 -37.06 -1.53 6.54
N ALA A 311 -37.09 -2.65 5.84
CA ALA A 311 -38.09 -3.00 4.85
C ALA A 311 -38.95 -4.15 5.36
N GLU A 312 -40.25 -4.07 5.15
CA GLU A 312 -41.22 -5.12 5.48
C GLU A 312 -42.17 -5.37 4.30
N VAL A 313 -42.64 -6.58 4.11
CA VAL A 313 -43.71 -6.87 3.15
C VAL A 313 -45.04 -6.87 3.86
N LYS A 314 -45.99 -5.98 3.43
CA LYS A 314 -47.33 -5.89 3.94
C LYS A 314 -48.30 -5.86 2.77
N LYS A 315 -49.34 -6.76 2.78
CA LYS A 315 -50.36 -6.86 1.73
C LYS A 315 -49.81 -6.90 0.29
N GLY A 316 -48.67 -7.61 0.09
CA GLY A 316 -48.04 -7.75 -1.20
C GLY A 316 -47.28 -6.51 -1.71
N GLN A 317 -47.02 -5.55 -0.84
CA GLN A 317 -46.19 -4.36 -1.11
C GLN A 317 -44.99 -4.28 -0.19
N VAL A 318 -43.88 -3.69 -0.65
CA VAL A 318 -42.73 -3.36 0.19
C VAL A 318 -42.98 -2.03 0.86
N HIS A 319 -42.86 -2.02 2.17
CA HIS A 319 -42.86 -0.84 3.02
C HIS A 319 -41.49 -0.56 3.53
N LEU A 320 -40.93 0.61 3.20
CA LEU A 320 -39.64 1.10 3.69
C LEU A 320 -39.91 2.08 4.84
N PHE A 321 -39.50 1.71 6.03
CA PHE A 321 -39.55 2.56 7.22
C PHE A 321 -38.18 3.13 7.49
N LEU A 322 -37.99 4.43 7.24
CA LEU A 322 -36.70 5.09 7.30
C LEU A 322 -36.53 5.91 8.57
N THR A 323 -35.32 6.09 9.05
CA THR A 323 -34.99 6.92 10.21
C THR A 323 -34.84 8.39 9.82
N GLU A 324 -34.54 8.66 8.56
CA GLU A 324 -34.31 9.98 8.00
C GLU A 324 -35.03 10.13 6.64
N PRO A 325 -35.37 11.35 6.22
CA PRO A 325 -35.93 11.60 4.89
C PRO A 325 -34.88 11.43 3.81
N ILE A 326 -35.29 10.97 2.62
CA ILE A 326 -34.42 10.78 1.47
C ILE A 326 -34.90 11.53 0.25
N GLU A 327 -33.97 11.90 -0.63
CA GLU A 327 -34.30 12.59 -1.89
C GLU A 327 -34.81 11.62 -2.96
N LYS A 328 -35.74 12.06 -3.82
CA LYS A 328 -36.14 11.31 -5.01
C LYS A 328 -34.94 11.08 -5.91
N GLY A 329 -34.77 9.85 -6.40
CA GLY A 329 -33.59 9.40 -7.15
C GLY A 329 -32.50 8.74 -6.28
N SER A 330 -32.66 8.70 -4.95
CA SER A 330 -31.77 7.95 -4.08
C SER A 330 -31.80 6.47 -4.40
N LEU A 331 -30.63 5.82 -4.34
CA LEU A 331 -30.47 4.36 -4.47
C LEU A 331 -30.40 3.74 -3.08
N LEU A 332 -31.34 2.86 -2.79
CA LEU A 332 -31.38 2.08 -1.56
C LEU A 332 -30.92 0.65 -1.80
N LYS A 333 -30.18 0.12 -0.86
CA LYS A 333 -29.79 -1.30 -0.78
C LYS A 333 -30.56 -1.92 0.36
N VAL A 334 -31.34 -2.97 0.08
CA VAL A 334 -32.01 -3.75 1.11
C VAL A 334 -31.30 -5.08 1.27
N MET A 335 -30.76 -5.30 2.46
CA MET A 335 -30.17 -6.58 2.84
C MET A 335 -31.22 -7.40 3.59
N GLN A 336 -31.73 -8.43 2.96
CA GLN A 336 -32.78 -9.28 3.50
C GLN A 336 -32.24 -10.22 4.58
N ASP A 337 -33.10 -10.67 5.47
CA ASP A 337 -32.74 -11.61 6.54
C ASP A 337 -32.20 -12.96 6.00
N SER A 338 -32.55 -13.28 4.74
CA SER A 338 -32.03 -14.44 3.98
C SER A 338 -30.57 -14.27 3.50
N GLY A 339 -29.98 -13.09 3.65
CA GLY A 339 -28.70 -12.73 3.06
C GLY A 339 -28.78 -12.23 1.62
N SER A 340 -29.97 -12.22 0.99
CA SER A 340 -30.16 -11.67 -0.35
C SER A 340 -30.09 -10.15 -0.34
N ILE A 341 -29.58 -9.57 -1.43
CA ILE A 341 -29.49 -8.09 -1.58
C ILE A 341 -30.34 -7.66 -2.75
N THR A 342 -31.20 -6.67 -2.51
CA THR A 342 -32.02 -6.01 -3.54
C THR A 342 -31.71 -4.52 -3.55
N TYR A 343 -31.71 -3.91 -4.74
CA TYR A 343 -31.52 -2.48 -4.90
C TYR A 343 -32.79 -1.81 -5.39
N TYR A 344 -33.21 -0.74 -4.73
CA TYR A 344 -34.36 0.06 -5.11
C TYR A 344 -33.94 1.50 -5.38
N GLN A 345 -34.24 1.99 -6.57
CA GLN A 345 -34.14 3.41 -6.87
C GLN A 345 -35.48 4.08 -6.54
N ILE A 346 -35.44 5.09 -5.69
CA ILE A 346 -36.66 5.82 -5.29
C ILE A 346 -37.07 6.78 -6.42
N ASP A 347 -37.97 6.32 -7.24
CA ASP A 347 -38.52 7.04 -8.41
C ASP A 347 -40.03 7.32 -8.26
N GLN A 348 -40.70 7.54 -9.38
CA GLN A 348 -42.15 7.79 -9.42
C GLN A 348 -43.02 6.55 -9.10
N ASN A 349 -42.43 5.36 -9.07
CA ASN A 349 -43.14 4.12 -8.76
C ASN A 349 -43.27 3.90 -7.25
N TRP A 350 -42.60 4.72 -6.44
CA TRP A 350 -42.68 4.68 -4.99
C TRP A 350 -43.64 5.74 -4.48
N SER A 351 -44.65 5.31 -3.73
CA SER A 351 -45.60 6.19 -3.06
C SER A 351 -45.02 6.61 -1.72
N LEU A 352 -44.95 7.93 -1.50
CA LEU A 352 -44.53 8.51 -0.23
C LEU A 352 -45.78 8.59 0.66
N MET A 353 -45.78 7.84 1.77
CA MET A 353 -46.91 7.88 2.76
C MET A 353 -46.67 8.98 3.81
N ASP A 354 -45.42 9.19 4.20
CA ASP A 354 -44.91 10.29 5.00
C ASP A 354 -43.44 10.51 4.72
N GLU A 355 -42.78 11.50 5.32
CA GLU A 355 -41.38 11.89 5.03
C GLU A 355 -40.37 10.75 5.13
N LYS A 356 -40.72 9.67 5.84
CA LYS A 356 -39.83 8.52 6.17
C LYS A 356 -40.43 7.17 5.79
N HIS A 357 -41.60 7.13 5.18
CA HIS A 357 -42.31 5.92 4.82
C HIS A 357 -42.65 5.85 3.33
N PHE A 358 -41.97 4.93 2.64
CA PHE A 358 -42.20 4.69 1.21
C PHE A 358 -42.87 3.33 0.99
N VAL A 359 -43.74 3.25 -0.01
CA VAL A 359 -44.43 2.03 -0.40
C VAL A 359 -44.26 1.78 -1.89
N GLY A 360 -43.81 0.57 -2.24
CA GLY A 360 -43.60 0.18 -3.64
C GLY A 360 -43.91 -1.28 -3.89
N LYS A 361 -43.70 -1.74 -5.13
CA LYS A 361 -43.85 -3.14 -5.49
C LYS A 361 -42.59 -3.94 -5.06
N PRO A 362 -42.77 -5.16 -4.48
CA PRO A 362 -41.65 -6.06 -4.22
C PRO A 362 -41.14 -6.67 -5.51
N ASP A 363 -39.82 -6.95 -5.53
CA ASP A 363 -39.26 -7.90 -6.49
C ASP A 363 -39.71 -9.33 -6.13
N GLU A 364 -39.63 -10.24 -7.09
CA GLU A 364 -40.00 -11.65 -6.88
C GLU A 364 -39.12 -12.26 -5.78
N GLY A 365 -39.73 -12.85 -4.77
CA GLY A 365 -39.05 -13.47 -3.65
C GLY A 365 -38.51 -12.49 -2.58
N PHE A 366 -38.86 -11.19 -2.64
CA PHE A 366 -38.45 -10.22 -1.63
C PHE A 366 -39.07 -10.55 -0.25
N ALA A 367 -38.22 -10.47 0.79
CA ALA A 367 -38.61 -10.59 2.20
C ALA A 367 -38.21 -9.32 2.99
N ALA A 368 -38.46 -9.34 4.30
CA ALA A 368 -38.02 -8.26 5.20
C ALA A 368 -36.49 -8.14 5.27
N GLY A 369 -36.00 -6.94 5.60
CA GLY A 369 -34.59 -6.71 5.75
C GLY A 369 -34.19 -5.30 6.18
N GLN A 370 -32.89 -5.07 6.33
CA GLN A 370 -32.33 -3.75 6.67
C GLN A 370 -32.16 -2.88 5.42
N VAL A 371 -32.46 -1.59 5.53
CA VAL A 371 -32.38 -0.62 4.44
C VAL A 371 -31.15 0.27 4.63
N PHE A 372 -30.31 0.32 3.60
CA PHE A 372 -29.12 1.16 3.56
C PHE A 372 -29.26 2.19 2.43
N LEU A 373 -28.85 3.42 2.69
CA LEU A 373 -28.70 4.46 1.68
C LEU A 373 -27.37 4.23 0.94
N ALA A 374 -27.45 3.74 -0.30
CA ALA A 374 -26.28 3.43 -1.11
C ALA A 374 -25.73 4.64 -1.88
N SER A 375 -26.60 5.55 -2.33
CA SER A 375 -26.21 6.83 -2.93
C SER A 375 -27.37 7.81 -2.98
N THR A 376 -27.04 9.12 -2.98
CA THR A 376 -27.98 10.22 -3.20
C THR A 376 -27.79 10.84 -4.60
N PRO A 377 -28.84 11.46 -5.19
CA PRO A 377 -28.76 12.01 -6.54
C PRO A 377 -28.01 13.33 -6.67
N LYS A 378 -27.41 13.88 -5.61
CA LYS A 378 -26.75 15.20 -5.66
C LYS A 378 -25.70 15.24 -6.75
N SER A 379 -26.04 15.96 -7.83
CA SER A 379 -25.08 16.41 -8.83
C SER A 379 -24.13 17.43 -8.20
N GLN A 380 -22.87 17.04 -7.98
CA GLN A 380 -21.87 18.03 -7.62
C GLN A 380 -21.56 18.86 -8.86
N LYS A 381 -21.83 20.18 -8.82
CA LYS A 381 -21.26 21.11 -9.80
C LYS A 381 -19.75 21.03 -9.70
N GLN A 382 -19.07 20.95 -10.84
CA GLN A 382 -17.63 21.15 -10.91
C GLN A 382 -17.32 22.55 -10.36
N ARG A 383 -16.53 22.61 -9.28
CA ARG A 383 -16.04 23.88 -8.73
C ARG A 383 -14.65 24.13 -9.28
N GLY A 384 -14.43 25.32 -9.82
CA GLY A 384 -13.11 25.81 -10.20
C GLY A 384 -12.45 26.61 -9.07
N LEU A 385 -11.24 27.12 -9.30
CA LEU A 385 -10.54 28.00 -8.35
C LEU A 385 -11.36 29.25 -7.93
N GLN A 386 -12.29 29.70 -8.78
CA GLN A 386 -13.20 30.83 -8.46
C GLN A 386 -14.11 30.53 -7.26
N ASP A 387 -14.49 29.26 -7.08
CA ASP A 387 -15.35 28.79 -6.00
C ASP A 387 -14.55 28.24 -4.81
N PHE A 388 -13.20 28.37 -4.82
CA PHE A 388 -12.34 27.87 -3.77
C PHE A 388 -12.59 28.60 -2.46
N SER A 389 -12.95 27.86 -1.41
CA SER A 389 -13.40 28.42 -0.13
C SER A 389 -12.27 28.80 0.81
N ALA A 390 -11.12 28.14 0.71
CA ALA A 390 -9.96 28.30 1.61
C ALA A 390 -8.94 29.33 1.10
N LYS A 391 -9.40 30.49 0.56
CA LYS A 391 -8.50 31.53 0.06
C LYS A 391 -7.78 32.25 1.19
N LEU A 392 -6.48 32.48 1.00
CA LEU A 392 -5.66 33.28 1.90
C LEU A 392 -6.09 34.75 1.85
N GLU A 393 -6.25 35.36 3.01
CA GLU A 393 -6.61 36.75 3.12
C GLU A 393 -5.37 37.64 3.09
N VAL A 394 -5.38 38.64 2.19
CA VAL A 394 -4.33 39.65 2.02
C VAL A 394 -4.83 41.03 2.30
N HIS A 395 -4.00 41.87 2.96
CA HIS A 395 -4.26 43.29 3.18
C HIS A 395 -3.35 44.10 2.27
N GLY A 396 -3.95 44.99 1.48
CA GLY A 396 -3.26 45.80 0.48
C GLY A 396 -2.95 47.21 1.00
N TYR A 397 -1.74 47.69 0.77
CA TYR A 397 -1.29 49.02 1.08
C TYR A 397 -0.69 49.64 -0.18
N LEU A 398 -1.34 50.64 -0.75
CA LEU A 398 -0.80 51.45 -1.84
C LEU A 398 -0.04 52.61 -1.24
N SER A 399 1.18 52.86 -1.70
CA SER A 399 2.01 53.96 -1.23
C SER A 399 2.72 54.64 -2.39
N ILE A 400 3.21 55.86 -2.14
CA ILE A 400 4.04 56.64 -3.08
C ILE A 400 5.45 56.61 -2.52
N ASN A 401 6.38 56.02 -3.22
CA ASN A 401 7.76 55.95 -2.84
C ASN A 401 8.54 57.13 -3.44
N THR A 402 9.01 58.03 -2.57
CA THR A 402 9.76 59.24 -2.95
C THR A 402 11.27 59.12 -2.71
N ASP A 403 11.73 57.98 -2.19
CA ASP A 403 13.13 57.73 -1.89
C ASP A 403 13.97 57.37 -3.11
N ARG A 404 13.32 57.17 -4.27
CA ARG A 404 13.97 56.90 -5.55
C ARG A 404 14.22 58.19 -6.33
N GLU A 405 15.17 58.21 -7.28
CA GLU A 405 15.42 59.33 -8.18
C GLU A 405 14.16 59.83 -8.92
N GLN A 406 13.23 58.91 -9.19
CA GLN A 406 11.88 59.19 -9.70
C GLN A 406 10.85 58.57 -8.76
N PRO A 407 9.85 59.33 -8.27
CA PRO A 407 8.77 58.81 -7.46
C PRO A 407 8.03 57.70 -8.19
N CYS A 408 7.67 56.63 -7.48
CA CYS A 408 6.97 55.49 -8.03
C CYS A 408 5.77 55.09 -7.13
N THR A 409 4.89 54.29 -7.65
CA THR A 409 3.77 53.72 -6.89
C THR A 409 4.13 52.31 -6.43
N ASP A 410 4.05 52.08 -5.12
CA ASP A 410 4.27 50.73 -4.53
C ASP A 410 2.95 50.15 -4.09
N LEU A 411 2.78 48.83 -4.29
CA LEU A 411 1.72 48.01 -3.71
C LEU A 411 2.34 46.98 -2.80
N THR A 412 1.96 46.98 -1.53
CA THR A 412 2.35 46.00 -0.55
C THR A 412 1.18 45.10 -0.23
N PHE A 413 1.33 43.79 -0.32
CA PHE A 413 0.43 42.79 0.22
C PHE A 413 0.99 42.20 1.50
N VAL A 414 0.15 42.09 2.52
CA VAL A 414 0.48 41.52 3.83
C VAL A 414 -0.51 40.37 4.12
N LEU A 415 -0.01 39.21 4.45
CA LEU A 415 -0.80 38.08 4.94
C LEU A 415 -1.10 38.24 6.45
N ASN A 416 -2.09 37.50 6.95
CA ASN A 416 -2.47 37.52 8.38
C ASN A 416 -1.35 37.02 9.31
N ASP A 417 -0.39 36.24 8.81
CA ASP A 417 0.78 35.76 9.55
C ASP A 417 1.97 36.72 9.53
N GLY A 418 1.82 37.87 8.84
CA GLY A 418 2.83 38.91 8.76
C GLY A 418 3.79 38.80 7.57
N ARG A 419 3.75 37.75 6.76
CA ARG A 419 4.54 37.69 5.52
C ARG A 419 4.09 38.79 4.57
N THR A 420 5.05 39.41 3.90
CA THR A 420 4.78 40.62 3.11
C THR A 420 5.59 40.67 1.82
N VAL A 421 5.00 41.19 0.76
CA VAL A 421 5.67 41.52 -0.49
C VAL A 421 5.34 42.94 -0.91
N THR A 422 6.32 43.65 -1.50
CA THR A 422 6.13 44.99 -2.05
C THR A 422 6.61 44.96 -3.49
N VAL A 423 5.76 45.44 -4.40
CA VAL A 423 6.07 45.60 -5.82
C VAL A 423 5.94 47.06 -6.20
N SER A 424 6.74 47.53 -7.15
CA SER A 424 6.81 48.91 -7.57
C SER A 424 6.45 49.05 -9.03
N ASN A 425 5.78 50.15 -9.36
CA ASN A 425 5.53 50.57 -10.74
C ASN A 425 6.07 52.02 -10.91
N GLU A 426 6.80 52.29 -11.99
CA GLU A 426 7.44 53.58 -12.26
C GLU A 426 6.45 54.73 -12.50
N PHE A 427 5.16 54.49 -12.31
CA PHE A 427 4.14 55.50 -12.45
C PHE A 427 4.12 56.43 -11.22
N GLU A 428 4.41 57.73 -11.45
CA GLU A 428 4.22 58.78 -10.46
C GLU A 428 2.74 59.25 -10.49
N PRO A 429 1.99 59.12 -9.34
CA PRO A 429 0.60 59.56 -9.33
C PRO A 429 0.49 61.08 -9.42
N VAL A 430 -0.43 61.56 -10.26
CA VAL A 430 -0.68 62.98 -10.51
C VAL A 430 -1.80 63.50 -9.59
N TYR A 431 -1.64 64.73 -9.08
CA TYR A 431 -2.72 65.40 -8.36
C TYR A 431 -3.90 65.67 -9.32
N ALA A 432 -5.07 65.11 -9.00
CA ALA A 432 -6.28 65.26 -9.81
C ALA A 432 -7.25 66.29 -9.20
N ASN A 433 -7.36 67.46 -9.79
CA ASN A 433 -8.28 68.52 -9.31
C ASN A 433 -9.79 68.16 -9.45
N ASN A 434 -10.17 67.27 -10.40
CA ASN A 434 -11.58 67.02 -10.67
C ASN A 434 -12.06 65.57 -10.46
N LYS A 435 -11.25 64.55 -10.48
CA LYS A 435 -11.64 63.13 -10.29
C LYS A 435 -10.47 62.31 -9.71
N PRO A 436 -10.17 62.44 -8.42
CA PRO A 436 -9.18 61.58 -7.78
C PRO A 436 -9.63 60.12 -7.79
N THR A 437 -8.70 59.21 -7.75
CA THR A 437 -8.98 57.76 -7.61
C THR A 437 -9.42 57.49 -6.17
N THR A 438 -10.64 57.03 -5.97
CA THR A 438 -11.17 56.75 -4.63
C THR A 438 -10.66 55.41 -4.10
N LEU A 439 -10.67 55.26 -2.77
CA LEU A 439 -10.38 53.97 -2.12
C LEU A 439 -11.21 52.84 -2.69
N GLU A 440 -12.52 53.09 -2.92
CA GLU A 440 -13.44 52.12 -3.50
C GLU A 440 -12.98 51.63 -4.89
N LYS A 441 -12.53 52.53 -5.76
CA LYS A 441 -11.99 52.16 -7.07
C LYS A 441 -10.67 51.37 -6.98
N VAL A 442 -9.76 51.73 -6.07
CA VAL A 442 -8.54 50.96 -5.86
C VAL A 442 -8.87 49.56 -5.34
N THR A 443 -9.75 49.49 -4.35
CA THR A 443 -10.27 48.23 -3.80
C THR A 443 -10.89 47.33 -4.87
N ASP A 444 -11.71 47.92 -5.76
CA ASP A 444 -12.33 47.15 -6.88
C ASP A 444 -11.26 46.61 -7.86
N GLN A 445 -10.24 47.40 -8.22
CA GLN A 445 -9.21 46.98 -9.18
C GLN A 445 -8.20 46.00 -8.57
N VAL A 446 -7.72 46.26 -7.37
CA VAL A 446 -6.74 45.43 -6.65
C VAL A 446 -7.42 44.15 -6.12
N GLY A 447 -8.69 44.23 -5.71
CA GLY A 447 -9.47 43.11 -5.19
C GLY A 447 -9.95 42.11 -6.23
N ARG A 448 -9.65 42.31 -7.54
CA ARG A 448 -9.97 41.32 -8.60
C ARG A 448 -9.05 40.11 -8.57
N LEU A 449 -9.08 39.38 -7.45
CA LEU A 449 -8.26 38.20 -7.16
C LEU A 449 -8.98 36.86 -7.43
N GLY A 450 -10.15 36.90 -8.12
CA GLY A 450 -11.04 35.73 -8.24
C GLY A 450 -10.39 34.45 -8.79
N ASN A 451 -9.40 34.57 -9.68
CA ASN A 451 -8.70 33.42 -10.28
C ASN A 451 -7.42 33.04 -9.50
N THR A 452 -7.20 33.58 -8.31
CA THR A 452 -6.04 33.27 -7.44
C THR A 452 -6.51 32.61 -6.13
N LEU A 453 -5.56 32.10 -5.36
CA LEU A 453 -5.79 31.57 -4.01
C LEU A 453 -5.89 32.67 -2.94
N PHE A 454 -5.97 33.94 -3.34
CA PHE A 454 -6.06 35.09 -2.45
C PHE A 454 -7.43 35.76 -2.49
N LYS A 455 -7.79 36.41 -1.38
CA LYS A 455 -8.92 37.33 -1.25
C LYS A 455 -8.47 38.61 -0.57
N LEU A 456 -8.94 39.76 -1.01
CA LEU A 456 -8.63 41.03 -0.39
C LEU A 456 -9.47 41.23 0.88
N GLY A 457 -8.83 41.36 2.05
CA GLY A 457 -9.45 41.65 3.33
C GLY A 457 -9.65 43.14 3.56
N SER A 458 -8.60 43.95 3.36
CA SER A 458 -8.63 45.40 3.48
C SER A 458 -7.70 46.05 2.47
N MET A 459 -7.96 47.35 2.20
CA MET A 459 -7.13 48.18 1.33
C MET A 459 -6.88 49.54 1.95
N SER A 460 -5.66 50.02 1.86
CA SER A 460 -5.29 51.37 2.30
C SER A 460 -4.60 52.13 1.15
N ILE A 461 -4.83 53.41 1.05
CA ILE A 461 -4.23 54.28 0.06
C ILE A 461 -3.66 55.57 0.75
N PRO A 462 -2.66 56.22 0.18
CA PRO A 462 -2.13 57.47 0.75
C PRO A 462 -3.17 58.59 0.73
N GLU A 463 -3.09 59.46 1.74
CA GLU A 463 -3.97 60.64 1.79
C GLU A 463 -3.59 61.64 0.70
N GLY A 464 -4.64 62.16 -0.01
CA GLY A 464 -4.47 63.13 -1.06
C GLY A 464 -5.32 62.86 -2.32
N PRO A 465 -5.52 63.84 -3.17
CA PRO A 465 -6.32 63.72 -4.39
C PRO A 465 -5.51 63.11 -5.55
N TYR A 466 -4.93 61.97 -5.35
CA TYR A 466 -4.11 61.29 -6.35
C TYR A 466 -4.98 60.56 -7.40
N MET A 467 -4.43 60.41 -8.61
CA MET A 467 -5.03 59.61 -9.70
C MET A 467 -4.07 58.51 -10.14
N TRP A 468 -4.61 57.27 -10.11
CA TRP A 468 -3.95 56.06 -10.66
C TRP A 468 -4.76 55.54 -11.84
N PRO A 469 -4.13 55.31 -13.02
CA PRO A 469 -4.78 54.56 -14.09
C PRO A 469 -5.07 53.13 -13.66
N ALA A 470 -6.21 52.58 -14.13
CA ALA A 470 -6.59 51.20 -13.86
C ALA A 470 -5.53 50.20 -14.40
N SER A 471 -4.80 50.57 -15.47
CA SER A 471 -3.70 49.75 -16.01
C SER A 471 -2.55 49.57 -15.00
N VAL A 472 -2.17 50.65 -14.28
CA VAL A 472 -1.14 50.62 -13.24
C VAL A 472 -1.56 49.76 -12.06
N LEU A 473 -2.78 49.94 -11.55
CA LEU A 473 -3.31 49.13 -10.45
C LEU A 473 -3.42 47.66 -10.81
N ASN A 474 -3.80 47.34 -12.06
CA ASN A 474 -3.86 45.98 -12.55
C ASN A 474 -2.50 45.35 -12.76
N ALA A 475 -1.46 46.11 -13.16
CA ALA A 475 -0.07 45.66 -13.23
C ALA A 475 0.43 45.33 -11.83
N LEU A 476 0.37 46.30 -10.91
CA LEU A 476 0.81 46.12 -9.52
C LEU A 476 0.10 44.91 -8.86
N ARG A 477 -1.21 44.74 -9.06
CA ARG A 477 -1.93 43.56 -8.55
C ARG A 477 -1.33 42.26 -9.07
N ARG A 478 -1.06 42.14 -10.39
CA ARG A 478 -0.50 40.92 -10.95
C ARG A 478 0.89 40.65 -10.42
N ASP A 479 1.74 41.68 -10.39
CA ASP A 479 3.11 41.55 -9.93
C ASP A 479 3.16 41.21 -8.42
N ALA A 480 2.25 41.79 -7.60
CA ALA A 480 2.14 41.49 -6.17
C ALA A 480 1.62 40.07 -5.90
N VAL A 481 0.66 39.59 -6.70
CA VAL A 481 0.21 38.20 -6.62
C VAL A 481 1.34 37.23 -6.97
N GLU A 482 2.04 37.47 -8.08
CA GLU A 482 3.17 36.63 -8.49
C GLU A 482 4.32 36.61 -7.45
N ALA A 483 4.65 37.78 -6.91
CA ALA A 483 5.67 37.89 -5.87
C ALA A 483 5.27 37.14 -4.59
N LEU A 484 3.98 37.22 -4.20
CA LEU A 484 3.48 36.53 -3.02
C LEU A 484 3.43 35.02 -3.21
N GLU A 485 2.99 34.54 -4.39
CA GLU A 485 3.03 33.11 -4.72
C GLU A 485 4.47 32.58 -4.67
N ASN A 486 5.43 33.29 -5.26
CA ASN A 486 6.84 32.90 -5.25
C ASN A 486 7.43 32.88 -3.84
N LEU A 487 7.08 33.86 -2.98
CA LEU A 487 7.51 33.86 -1.58
C LEU A 487 7.02 32.59 -0.85
N LEU A 488 5.72 32.28 -0.95
CA LEU A 488 5.10 31.14 -0.27
C LEU A 488 5.69 29.82 -0.73
N ILE A 489 5.90 29.66 -2.04
CA ILE A 489 6.52 28.45 -2.62
C ILE A 489 7.97 28.31 -2.12
N THR A 490 8.74 29.40 -2.12
CA THR A 490 10.14 29.37 -1.65
C THR A 490 10.25 29.04 -0.17
N ASP A 491 9.35 29.57 0.65
CA ASP A 491 9.31 29.26 2.09
C ASP A 491 9.04 27.77 2.32
N HIS A 492 8.08 27.21 1.60
CA HIS A 492 7.75 25.78 1.67
C HIS A 492 8.92 24.88 1.23
N GLU A 493 9.52 25.15 0.06
CA GLU A 493 10.67 24.41 -0.45
C GLU A 493 11.89 24.48 0.48
N THR A 494 12.10 25.63 1.13
CA THR A 494 13.19 25.80 2.09
C THR A 494 12.98 24.93 3.32
N ALA A 495 11.76 24.90 3.87
CA ALA A 495 11.42 24.07 5.03
C ALA A 495 11.64 22.57 4.73
N TRP A 496 11.27 22.10 3.53
CA TRP A 496 11.48 20.73 3.12
C TRP A 496 12.95 20.38 2.93
N ALA A 497 13.76 21.27 2.41
CA ALA A 497 15.19 21.03 2.21
C ALA A 497 15.96 20.77 3.53
N GLU A 498 15.48 21.31 4.65
CA GLU A 498 16.06 21.12 5.99
C GLU A 498 15.81 19.70 6.56
N LEU A 499 14.84 18.95 6.02
CA LEU A 499 14.48 17.60 6.49
C LEU A 499 15.31 16.47 5.85
N ALA A 500 16.27 16.78 4.98
CA ALA A 500 17.08 15.79 4.28
C ALA A 500 17.88 14.90 5.24
N VAL A 501 17.87 13.59 5.00
CA VAL A 501 18.61 12.57 5.78
C VAL A 501 19.60 11.87 4.86
N GLU A 502 20.87 11.85 5.27
CA GLU A 502 21.91 11.13 4.54
C GLU A 502 21.83 9.62 4.83
N PRO A 503 21.88 8.75 3.80
CA PRO A 503 21.92 7.31 4.00
C PRO A 503 23.23 6.87 4.69
N GLN A 504 23.14 5.84 5.53
CA GLN A 504 24.28 5.25 6.21
C GLN A 504 24.94 4.15 5.37
N ASP A 505 26.25 3.98 5.49
CA ASP A 505 26.94 2.84 4.89
C ASP A 505 26.71 1.56 5.74
N MET A 506 25.72 0.78 5.35
CA MET A 506 25.36 -0.49 5.98
C MET A 506 26.33 -1.62 5.67
N SER A 507 27.19 -1.51 4.64
CA SER A 507 28.07 -2.60 4.19
C SER A 507 29.08 -3.03 5.26
N SER A 508 29.47 -2.11 6.14
CA SER A 508 30.36 -2.39 7.25
C SER A 508 29.69 -3.15 8.40
N MET A 509 28.37 -3.13 8.47
CA MET A 509 27.56 -3.69 9.57
C MET A 509 27.04 -5.10 9.28
N VAL A 510 27.20 -5.60 8.05
CA VAL A 510 26.68 -6.92 7.63
C VAL A 510 27.79 -7.96 7.59
N ALA A 511 27.44 -9.20 7.93
CA ALA A 511 28.35 -10.34 7.86
C ALA A 511 28.92 -10.52 6.43
N LYS A 512 30.22 -10.76 6.32
CA LYS A 512 30.93 -10.90 5.03
C LYS A 512 31.26 -12.37 4.68
N GLY A 513 30.64 -13.31 5.38
CA GLY A 513 30.76 -14.73 5.08
C GLY A 513 30.29 -15.05 3.66
N LYS A 514 30.89 -15.97 2.98
CA LYS A 514 30.49 -16.41 1.64
C LYS A 514 30.42 -17.93 1.56
N VAL A 515 29.37 -18.41 0.89
CA VAL A 515 29.27 -19.80 0.46
C VAL A 515 29.70 -19.88 -1.00
N GLN A 516 30.53 -20.84 -1.33
CA GLN A 516 30.93 -21.10 -2.70
C GLN A 516 30.00 -22.13 -3.32
N TYR A 517 29.27 -21.72 -4.32
CA TYR A 517 28.39 -22.58 -5.12
C TYR A 517 29.20 -23.04 -6.35
N SER A 518 29.70 -24.25 -6.33
CA SER A 518 30.68 -24.71 -7.34
C SER A 518 30.10 -25.41 -8.54
N GLU A 519 28.86 -25.91 -8.45
CA GLU A 519 28.25 -26.78 -9.48
C GLU A 519 26.76 -26.54 -9.60
N PRO A 520 26.16 -26.87 -10.73
CA PRO A 520 24.71 -26.93 -10.82
C PRO A 520 24.13 -27.82 -9.72
N MET A 521 23.12 -27.31 -8.97
CA MET A 521 22.58 -28.04 -7.84
C MET A 521 21.08 -27.98 -7.74
N VAL A 522 20.49 -29.01 -7.15
CA VAL A 522 19.11 -29.03 -6.68
C VAL A 522 19.10 -28.69 -5.20
N SER A 523 18.33 -27.66 -4.82
CA SER A 523 18.02 -27.32 -3.44
C SER A 523 16.62 -27.76 -3.07
N ALA A 524 16.39 -28.14 -1.82
CA ALA A 524 15.08 -28.50 -1.31
C ALA A 524 14.71 -27.64 -0.10
N ARG A 525 13.60 -26.92 -0.16
CA ARG A 525 12.99 -26.23 0.96
C ARG A 525 12.03 -27.17 1.68
N VAL A 526 12.27 -27.42 2.96
CA VAL A 526 11.55 -28.40 3.77
C VAL A 526 11.35 -27.90 5.21
N ASP A 527 10.35 -28.44 5.90
CA ASP A 527 9.96 -28.01 7.26
C ASP A 527 9.86 -29.19 8.26
N GLU A 528 10.26 -30.42 7.87
CA GLU A 528 10.29 -31.62 8.71
C GLU A 528 11.60 -32.39 8.56
N LEU A 529 12.07 -32.99 9.65
CA LEU A 529 13.34 -33.75 9.66
C LEU A 529 13.33 -34.95 8.69
N GLU A 530 12.20 -35.63 8.59
CA GLU A 530 12.06 -36.74 7.65
C GLU A 530 12.08 -36.27 6.18
N ALA A 531 11.58 -35.06 5.92
CA ALA A 531 11.69 -34.45 4.61
C ALA A 531 13.14 -34.04 4.28
N VAL A 532 13.93 -33.60 5.28
CA VAL A 532 15.39 -33.36 5.12
C VAL A 532 16.08 -34.63 4.66
N LYS A 533 15.86 -35.76 5.35
CA LYS A 533 16.42 -37.07 4.99
C LYS A 533 16.02 -37.47 3.58
N ALA A 534 14.74 -37.36 3.25
CA ALA A 534 14.21 -37.73 1.94
C ALA A 534 14.81 -36.88 0.81
N ALA A 535 15.02 -35.59 1.03
CA ALA A 535 15.66 -34.69 0.06
C ALA A 535 17.14 -35.03 -0.15
N ILE A 536 17.88 -35.33 0.93
CA ILE A 536 19.25 -35.77 0.86
C ILE A 536 19.37 -37.11 0.13
N ASP A 537 18.53 -38.10 0.46
CA ASP A 537 18.45 -39.39 -0.23
C ASP A 537 18.09 -39.23 -1.72
N GLY A 538 17.32 -38.22 -2.08
CA GLY A 538 17.03 -37.85 -3.46
C GLY A 538 18.20 -37.19 -4.20
N GLY A 539 19.25 -36.82 -3.49
CA GLY A 539 20.49 -36.23 -4.04
C GLY A 539 20.52 -34.70 -4.01
N ALA A 540 19.66 -34.05 -3.22
CA ALA A 540 19.76 -32.60 -2.99
C ALA A 540 21.13 -32.23 -2.44
N LYS A 541 21.72 -31.15 -2.90
CA LYS A 541 23.01 -30.60 -2.48
C LYS A 541 22.91 -29.41 -1.54
N LYS A 542 21.73 -28.90 -1.35
CA LYS A 542 21.39 -27.78 -0.47
C LYS A 542 20.03 -28.04 0.17
N ILE A 543 19.96 -27.94 1.48
CA ILE A 543 18.71 -27.98 2.23
C ILE A 543 18.41 -26.60 2.78
N ILE A 544 17.22 -26.09 2.54
CA ILE A 544 16.69 -24.86 3.14
C ILE A 544 15.63 -25.29 4.15
N PHE A 545 15.91 -25.09 5.43
CA PHE A 545 15.03 -25.51 6.52
C PHE A 545 14.51 -24.31 7.30
N GLY A 546 13.25 -24.37 7.74
CA GLY A 546 12.64 -23.32 8.54
C GLY A 546 11.98 -22.20 7.72
N GLY A 547 11.99 -21.01 8.26
CA GLY A 547 11.20 -19.90 7.73
C GLY A 547 9.71 -20.03 8.10
N ASP A 548 8.81 -19.79 7.15
CA ASP A 548 7.40 -20.04 7.36
C ASP A 548 7.16 -21.54 7.47
N ARG A 549 6.92 -22.01 8.68
CA ARG A 549 6.47 -23.39 8.89
C ARG A 549 4.99 -23.45 8.53
N LEU A 550 4.63 -24.30 7.58
CA LEU A 550 3.24 -24.40 7.11
C LEU A 550 2.39 -25.36 7.97
N GLN A 551 2.68 -25.35 9.27
CA GLN A 551 2.02 -26.13 10.32
C GLN A 551 1.91 -25.29 11.59
N ARG A 552 0.84 -25.50 12.36
CA ARG A 552 0.54 -24.71 13.56
C ARG A 552 1.53 -24.90 14.72
N LYS A 553 2.17 -26.07 14.80
CA LYS A 553 3.10 -26.38 15.88
C LYS A 553 4.46 -25.70 15.62
N PRO A 554 5.01 -24.91 16.57
CA PRO A 554 6.34 -24.35 16.41
C PRO A 554 7.43 -25.44 16.41
N TYR A 555 8.62 -25.08 15.94
CA TYR A 555 9.79 -25.96 16.02
C TYR A 555 10.30 -26.10 17.47
N GLU A 556 10.73 -27.30 17.84
CA GLU A 556 11.62 -27.48 18.99
C GLU A 556 13.00 -26.94 18.61
N LEU A 557 13.61 -26.08 19.44
CA LEU A 557 14.87 -25.39 19.07
C LEU A 557 16.02 -26.34 18.76
N SER A 558 16.03 -27.53 19.37
CA SER A 558 17.04 -28.58 19.08
C SER A 558 16.99 -29.13 17.65
N ILE A 559 15.93 -28.86 16.88
CA ILE A 559 15.81 -29.34 15.51
C ILE A 559 16.88 -28.74 14.61
N TYR A 560 17.27 -27.47 14.84
CA TYR A 560 18.28 -26.80 14.04
C TYR A 560 19.66 -27.49 14.13
N GLU A 561 20.06 -27.88 15.33
CA GLU A 561 21.29 -28.65 15.52
C GLU A 561 21.20 -30.03 14.83
N GLN A 562 20.06 -30.73 14.94
CA GLN A 562 19.86 -32.03 14.29
C GLN A 562 19.92 -31.92 12.77
N VAL A 563 19.30 -30.91 12.17
CA VAL A 563 19.33 -30.67 10.72
C VAL A 563 20.74 -30.29 10.27
N ALA A 564 21.41 -29.38 10.97
CA ALA A 564 22.78 -28.98 10.64
C ALA A 564 23.76 -30.19 10.69
N LYS A 565 23.63 -31.03 11.73
CA LYS A 565 24.43 -32.28 11.84
C LYS A 565 24.12 -33.23 10.68
N LEU A 566 22.85 -33.45 10.36
CA LEU A 566 22.44 -34.36 9.28
C LEU A 566 22.97 -33.89 7.92
N CYS A 567 22.90 -32.60 7.62
CA CYS A 567 23.47 -32.02 6.40
C CYS A 567 24.97 -32.18 6.33
N LYS A 568 25.67 -31.90 7.44
CA LYS A 568 27.13 -32.06 7.55
C LYS A 568 27.58 -33.51 7.35
N ASP A 569 26.89 -34.48 7.99
CA ASP A 569 27.22 -35.91 7.89
C ASP A 569 27.08 -36.42 6.45
N HIS A 570 26.25 -35.75 5.60
CA HIS A 570 26.05 -36.11 4.20
C HIS A 570 26.71 -35.16 3.19
N ASN A 571 27.51 -34.19 3.66
CA ASN A 571 28.17 -33.17 2.83
C ASN A 571 27.16 -32.38 1.95
N VAL A 572 26.09 -31.92 2.55
CA VAL A 572 25.02 -31.12 1.95
C VAL A 572 25.02 -29.75 2.61
N LEU A 573 24.86 -28.67 1.84
CA LEU A 573 24.79 -27.32 2.37
C LEU A 573 23.52 -27.16 3.23
N CYS A 574 23.72 -26.69 4.46
CA CYS A 574 22.68 -26.42 5.43
C CYS A 574 22.32 -24.92 5.44
N VAL A 575 21.12 -24.57 5.08
CA VAL A 575 20.61 -23.19 5.09
C VAL A 575 19.39 -23.12 5.99
N PHE A 576 19.36 -22.17 6.92
CA PHE A 576 18.15 -21.87 7.68
C PHE A 576 17.50 -20.59 7.16
N ALA A 577 16.18 -20.62 7.00
CA ALA A 577 15.44 -19.48 6.50
C ALA A 577 14.75 -18.71 7.63
N THR A 578 14.64 -17.37 7.48
CA THR A 578 13.75 -16.55 8.32
C THR A 578 12.31 -16.62 7.80
N PRO A 579 11.28 -16.36 8.62
CA PRO A 579 9.90 -16.17 8.13
C PRO A 579 9.79 -14.91 7.26
N ARG A 580 8.75 -14.87 6.42
CA ARG A 580 8.46 -13.71 5.55
C ARG A 580 7.83 -12.53 6.29
N VAL A 581 7.26 -12.77 7.44
CA VAL A 581 6.67 -11.75 8.31
C VAL A 581 7.01 -12.09 9.75
N VAL A 582 7.48 -11.10 10.48
CA VAL A 582 7.58 -11.09 11.93
C VAL A 582 6.95 -9.77 12.36
N LYS A 583 6.02 -9.80 13.32
CA LYS A 583 5.44 -8.61 13.92
C LYS A 583 6.28 -8.12 15.10
N ASP A 584 6.08 -6.88 15.50
CA ASP A 584 6.88 -6.24 16.53
C ASP A 584 6.78 -6.96 17.88
N ASP A 585 5.58 -7.41 18.25
CA ASP A 585 5.32 -8.20 19.47
C ASP A 585 5.88 -9.64 19.45
N GLU A 586 6.26 -10.14 18.25
CA GLU A 586 6.84 -11.47 18.06
C GLU A 586 8.38 -11.48 18.09
N VAL A 587 9.02 -10.31 17.98
CA VAL A 587 10.49 -10.19 17.82
C VAL A 587 11.22 -10.88 18.97
N GLU A 588 10.84 -10.61 20.22
CA GLU A 588 11.51 -11.20 21.40
C GLU A 588 11.48 -12.74 21.37
N SER A 589 10.33 -13.32 21.07
CA SER A 589 10.17 -14.77 20.96
C SER A 589 10.94 -15.35 19.77
N TYR A 590 10.93 -14.65 18.62
CA TYR A 590 11.65 -15.06 17.44
C TYR A 590 13.17 -14.98 17.60
N MET A 591 13.69 -14.03 18.35
CA MET A 591 15.12 -13.91 18.64
C MET A 591 15.69 -15.15 19.33
N SER A 592 14.90 -15.84 20.15
CA SER A 592 15.28 -17.13 20.75
C SER A 592 15.47 -18.20 19.67
N THR A 593 14.60 -18.23 18.66
CA THR A 593 14.73 -19.14 17.50
C THR A 593 15.95 -18.77 16.65
N LEU A 594 16.14 -17.49 16.36
CA LEU A 594 17.27 -17.03 15.55
C LEU A 594 18.62 -17.30 16.23
N LYS A 595 18.67 -17.19 17.56
CA LYS A 595 19.87 -17.57 18.34
C LYS A 595 20.17 -19.06 18.18
N ALA A 596 19.17 -19.95 18.30
CA ALA A 596 19.36 -21.38 18.09
C ALA A 596 19.84 -21.70 16.65
N ILE A 597 19.31 -20.96 15.66
CA ILE A 597 19.78 -21.04 14.26
C ILE A 597 21.26 -20.68 14.14
N VAL A 598 21.68 -19.57 14.74
CA VAL A 598 23.10 -19.13 14.72
C VAL A 598 24.00 -20.10 15.45
N GLU A 599 23.56 -20.62 16.60
CA GLU A 599 24.32 -21.61 17.41
C GLU A 599 24.47 -22.95 16.69
N ALA A 600 23.53 -23.35 15.85
CA ALA A 600 23.62 -24.56 15.03
C ALA A 600 24.67 -24.47 13.90
N LYS A 601 25.23 -23.27 13.65
CA LYS A 601 26.33 -23.01 12.68
C LYS A 601 25.97 -23.50 11.26
N PRO A 602 24.91 -23.03 10.64
CA PRO A 602 24.59 -23.36 9.24
C PRO A 602 25.68 -22.84 8.29
N ASP A 603 25.69 -23.34 7.05
CA ASP A 603 26.53 -22.80 5.99
C ASP A 603 26.07 -21.38 5.59
N SER A 604 24.75 -21.12 5.62
CA SER A 604 24.20 -19.79 5.40
C SER A 604 22.83 -19.62 6.07
N ILE A 605 22.38 -18.35 6.17
CA ILE A 605 21.02 -17.99 6.61
C ILE A 605 20.34 -17.26 5.47
N SER A 606 19.17 -17.76 5.03
CA SER A 606 18.32 -17.16 3.99
C SER A 606 17.31 -16.21 4.62
N ILE A 607 17.34 -14.92 4.25
CA ILE A 607 16.50 -13.89 4.84
C ILE A 607 15.34 -13.50 3.90
N HIS A 608 14.13 -13.49 4.46
CA HIS A 608 12.93 -13.01 3.79
C HIS A 608 12.53 -11.59 4.17
N VAL A 609 13.11 -11.06 5.25
CA VAL A 609 12.84 -9.71 5.78
C VAL A 609 14.15 -8.95 5.96
N PRO A 610 14.20 -7.66 5.60
CA PRO A 610 15.46 -6.90 5.57
C PRO A 610 16.05 -6.68 6.96
N GLN A 611 15.22 -6.49 7.99
CA GLN A 611 15.67 -6.31 9.38
C GLN A 611 16.42 -7.51 9.96
N ALA A 612 16.32 -8.70 9.34
CA ALA A 612 17.09 -9.86 9.77
C ALA A 612 18.61 -9.62 9.71
N LEU A 613 19.06 -8.67 8.87
CA LEU A 613 20.47 -8.25 8.86
C LEU A 613 20.89 -7.62 10.19
N LEU A 614 20.03 -6.79 10.79
CA LEU A 614 20.28 -6.16 12.08
C LEU A 614 20.28 -7.22 13.20
N TRP A 615 19.32 -8.12 13.21
CA TRP A 615 19.24 -9.20 14.19
C TRP A 615 20.46 -10.14 14.15
N LEU A 616 20.91 -10.50 12.94
CA LEU A 616 22.09 -11.35 12.76
C LEU A 616 23.38 -10.65 13.21
N ARG A 617 23.51 -9.35 12.93
CA ARG A 617 24.60 -8.52 13.44
C ARG A 617 24.63 -8.52 14.98
N ASP A 618 23.50 -8.29 15.61
CA ASP A 618 23.38 -8.17 17.07
C ASP A 618 23.64 -9.51 17.78
N LEU A 619 23.37 -10.63 17.09
CA LEU A 619 23.77 -11.97 17.52
C LEU A 619 25.23 -12.33 17.20
N GLY A 620 26.00 -11.42 16.58
CA GLY A 620 27.38 -11.65 16.21
C GLY A 620 27.57 -12.69 15.10
N TYR A 621 26.57 -12.90 14.24
CA TYR A 621 26.67 -13.83 13.13
C TYR A 621 27.64 -13.30 12.06
N THR A 622 28.64 -14.13 11.71
CA THR A 622 29.68 -13.79 10.71
C THR A 622 29.64 -14.70 9.48
N GLY A 623 28.68 -15.62 9.41
CA GLY A 623 28.51 -16.56 8.31
C GLY A 623 27.88 -15.91 7.06
N ALA A 624 27.62 -16.73 6.06
CA ALA A 624 27.00 -16.29 4.81
C ALA A 624 25.49 -15.98 4.97
N ILE A 625 25.01 -14.97 4.23
CA ILE A 625 23.60 -14.60 4.19
C ILE A 625 23.10 -14.68 2.74
N GLU A 626 21.90 -15.17 2.54
CA GLU A 626 21.23 -15.27 1.24
C GLU A 626 19.96 -14.42 1.23
N ALA A 627 19.67 -13.76 0.11
CA ALA A 627 18.45 -12.99 -0.08
C ALA A 627 17.32 -13.89 -0.63
N ASP A 628 16.17 -13.95 0.03
CA ASP A 628 15.06 -14.82 -0.41
C ASP A 628 13.88 -14.02 -1.01
N THR A 629 12.90 -14.73 -1.54
CA THR A 629 11.75 -14.21 -2.32
C THR A 629 10.92 -13.15 -1.61
N GLY A 630 10.91 -13.14 -0.27
CA GLY A 630 10.20 -12.11 0.53
C GLY A 630 10.73 -10.69 0.33
N LEU A 631 11.99 -10.55 -0.12
CA LEU A 631 12.62 -9.26 -0.41
C LEU A 631 12.21 -8.67 -1.77
N ASN A 632 11.41 -9.37 -2.56
CA ASN A 632 10.83 -8.89 -3.83
C ASN A 632 11.85 -8.35 -4.85
N ILE A 633 13.02 -8.97 -4.98
CA ILE A 633 14.07 -8.55 -5.91
C ILE A 633 13.61 -8.78 -7.34
N PHE A 634 13.37 -7.69 -8.10
CA PHE A 634 12.72 -7.76 -9.41
C PHE A 634 13.59 -7.25 -10.57
N ASN A 635 14.67 -6.54 -10.29
CA ASN A 635 15.57 -5.93 -11.28
C ASN A 635 17.02 -5.88 -10.81
N GLY A 636 17.95 -5.58 -11.74
CA GLY A 636 19.38 -5.52 -11.46
C GLY A 636 19.81 -4.42 -10.48
N SER A 637 19.10 -3.28 -10.46
CA SER A 637 19.41 -2.18 -9.53
C SER A 637 19.03 -2.51 -8.09
N ALA A 638 17.88 -3.17 -7.87
CA ALA A 638 17.50 -3.69 -6.55
C ALA A 638 18.46 -4.80 -6.12
N LEU A 639 18.83 -5.71 -7.03
CA LEU A 639 19.79 -6.77 -6.76
C LEU A 639 21.13 -6.19 -6.32
N GLN A 640 21.60 -5.11 -6.94
CA GLN A 640 22.87 -4.45 -6.58
C GLN A 640 22.85 -3.94 -5.12
N VAL A 641 21.72 -3.50 -4.59
CA VAL A 641 21.61 -3.12 -3.16
C VAL A 641 21.96 -4.31 -2.26
N TRP A 642 21.43 -5.50 -2.57
CA TRP A 642 21.69 -6.72 -1.81
C TRP A 642 23.10 -7.27 -2.04
N GLU A 643 23.67 -7.06 -3.23
CA GLU A 643 25.07 -7.39 -3.52
C GLU A 643 26.04 -6.50 -2.71
N ASP A 644 25.74 -5.21 -2.61
CA ASP A 644 26.48 -4.25 -1.78
C ASP A 644 26.39 -4.62 -0.28
N LEU A 645 25.29 -5.24 0.14
CA LEU A 645 25.08 -5.81 1.49
C LEU A 645 25.65 -7.25 1.63
N HIS A 646 26.55 -7.67 0.76
CA HIS A 646 27.33 -8.90 0.82
C HIS A 646 26.54 -10.22 0.79
N MET A 647 25.35 -10.24 0.19
CA MET A 647 24.62 -11.50 0.01
C MET A 647 25.45 -12.54 -0.76
N SER A 648 25.25 -13.82 -0.45
CA SER A 648 25.95 -14.94 -1.10
C SER A 648 25.17 -15.51 -2.29
N SER A 649 23.86 -15.46 -2.26
CA SER A 649 22.96 -15.82 -3.36
C SER A 649 21.65 -15.06 -3.26
N VAL A 650 20.84 -15.09 -4.32
CA VAL A 650 19.56 -14.39 -4.40
C VAL A 650 18.47 -15.32 -4.96
N ALA A 651 17.35 -15.44 -4.26
CA ALA A 651 16.12 -15.97 -4.82
C ALA A 651 15.23 -14.77 -5.25
N PRO A 652 15.14 -14.48 -6.55
CA PRO A 652 14.42 -13.32 -7.05
C PRO A 652 12.90 -13.51 -6.99
N SER A 653 12.15 -12.45 -7.27
CA SER A 653 10.68 -12.46 -7.28
C SER A 653 10.12 -13.57 -8.18
N LEU A 654 9.10 -14.27 -7.69
CA LEU A 654 8.40 -15.34 -8.41
C LEU A 654 7.56 -14.82 -9.59
N GLU A 655 7.46 -13.51 -9.76
CA GLU A 655 6.73 -12.86 -10.86
C GLU A 655 7.60 -12.62 -12.10
N LEU A 656 8.90 -12.94 -12.06
CA LEU A 656 9.82 -12.78 -13.18
C LEU A 656 9.64 -13.86 -14.25
N THR A 657 9.71 -13.44 -15.51
CA THR A 657 9.79 -14.37 -16.65
C THR A 657 11.19 -14.96 -16.78
N LEU A 658 11.29 -16.09 -17.50
CA LEU A 658 12.59 -16.70 -17.81
C LEU A 658 13.57 -15.72 -18.50
N ALA A 659 13.06 -14.87 -19.40
CA ALA A 659 13.88 -13.88 -20.06
C ALA A 659 14.43 -12.82 -19.07
N GLN A 660 13.62 -12.36 -18.13
CA GLN A 660 14.02 -11.44 -17.08
C GLN A 660 15.04 -12.08 -16.13
N LEU A 661 14.80 -13.33 -15.71
CA LEU A 661 15.74 -14.08 -14.86
C LEU A 661 17.11 -14.25 -15.52
N VAL A 662 17.14 -14.56 -16.82
CA VAL A 662 18.41 -14.66 -17.60
C VAL A 662 19.11 -13.32 -17.68
N ASN A 663 18.38 -12.21 -17.87
CA ASN A 663 18.96 -10.87 -17.87
C ASN A 663 19.48 -10.49 -16.49
N LEU A 664 18.74 -10.79 -15.44
CA LEU A 664 19.14 -10.57 -14.07
C LEU A 664 20.43 -11.36 -13.72
N GLN A 665 20.52 -12.65 -14.11
CA GLN A 665 21.74 -13.44 -13.90
C GLN A 665 22.95 -12.87 -14.62
N LYS A 666 22.76 -12.25 -15.79
CA LYS A 666 23.87 -11.60 -16.54
C LYS A 666 24.34 -10.29 -15.89
N SER A 667 23.51 -9.65 -15.08
CA SER A 667 23.83 -8.37 -14.43
C SER A 667 24.59 -8.54 -13.10
N THR A 668 24.72 -9.77 -12.58
CA THR A 668 25.38 -10.06 -11.31
C THR A 668 26.29 -11.27 -11.36
N LYS A 669 27.23 -11.32 -10.42
CA LYS A 669 28.04 -12.52 -10.14
C LYS A 669 27.41 -13.43 -9.08
N LEU A 670 26.39 -12.96 -8.37
CA LEU A 670 25.68 -13.77 -7.39
C LEU A 670 24.87 -14.86 -8.11
N PRO A 671 24.93 -16.10 -7.65
CA PRO A 671 24.07 -17.15 -8.19
C PRO A 671 22.61 -16.86 -7.88
N LEU A 672 21.74 -17.00 -8.88
CA LEU A 672 20.31 -16.95 -8.69
C LEU A 672 19.77 -18.34 -8.37
N GLU A 673 18.97 -18.43 -7.32
CA GLU A 673 18.24 -19.62 -6.94
C GLU A 673 16.78 -19.49 -7.36
N ILE A 674 16.33 -20.34 -8.28
CA ILE A 674 14.99 -20.24 -8.88
C ILE A 674 14.08 -21.40 -8.46
N MET A 675 12.84 -21.11 -8.09
CA MET A 675 11.84 -22.12 -7.76
C MET A 675 11.39 -22.86 -9.03
N VAL A 676 11.52 -24.18 -9.06
CA VAL A 676 11.20 -25.01 -10.23
C VAL A 676 10.14 -26.09 -9.96
N HIS A 677 9.82 -26.36 -8.68
CA HIS A 677 8.81 -27.35 -8.33
C HIS A 677 8.15 -27.03 -6.99
N GLY A 678 6.88 -27.40 -6.86
CA GLY A 678 6.08 -27.27 -5.65
C GLY A 678 4.94 -26.26 -5.77
N TYR A 679 4.15 -26.14 -4.71
CA TYR A 679 3.06 -25.17 -4.65
C TYR A 679 3.59 -23.77 -4.34
N THR A 680 3.26 -22.80 -5.21
CA THR A 680 3.58 -21.40 -4.93
C THR A 680 2.65 -20.86 -3.87
N GLU A 681 3.20 -20.27 -2.85
CA GLU A 681 2.48 -19.54 -1.82
C GLU A 681 2.08 -18.16 -2.35
N MET A 682 0.77 -17.94 -2.53
CA MET A 682 0.25 -16.73 -3.18
C MET A 682 -0.11 -15.62 -2.21
N MET A 683 -0.41 -15.95 -0.95
CA MET A 683 -0.86 -14.99 0.04
C MET A 683 -0.44 -15.42 1.44
N ILE A 684 0.01 -14.46 2.24
CA ILE A 684 0.17 -14.57 3.68
C ILE A 684 -0.71 -13.51 4.35
N SER A 685 -1.53 -13.93 5.33
CA SER A 685 -2.52 -13.07 5.97
C SER A 685 -2.53 -13.26 7.47
N GLU A 686 -2.57 -12.18 8.20
CA GLU A 686 -2.82 -12.18 9.65
C GLU A 686 -4.23 -12.69 9.97
N TYR A 687 -5.17 -12.45 9.05
CA TYR A 687 -6.50 -13.02 9.14
C TYR A 687 -6.51 -14.50 8.76
N CYS A 688 -7.29 -15.32 9.48
CA CYS A 688 -7.46 -16.75 9.20
C CYS A 688 -8.93 -17.11 8.96
N ALA A 689 -9.28 -17.54 7.73
CA ALA A 689 -10.62 -17.96 7.38
C ALA A 689 -11.07 -19.23 8.17
N ILE A 690 -10.13 -20.13 8.48
CA ILE A 690 -10.42 -21.34 9.25
C ILE A 690 -10.84 -20.96 10.68
N ALA A 691 -10.08 -20.10 11.35
CA ALA A 691 -10.43 -19.61 12.68
C ALA A 691 -11.77 -18.86 12.69
N SER A 692 -12.04 -18.09 11.64
CA SER A 692 -13.23 -17.25 11.51
C SER A 692 -14.51 -18.00 11.25
N PHE A 693 -14.47 -19.12 10.51
CA PHE A 693 -15.69 -19.83 10.07
C PHE A 693 -15.84 -21.25 10.59
N VAL A 694 -14.74 -21.90 10.95
CA VAL A 694 -14.76 -23.27 11.54
C VAL A 694 -14.40 -23.23 13.03
N GLY A 695 -13.63 -22.24 13.45
CA GLY A 695 -13.26 -21.99 14.84
C GLY A 695 -14.33 -21.21 15.62
N THR A 696 -13.87 -20.33 16.51
CA THR A 696 -14.74 -19.50 17.38
C THR A 696 -15.14 -18.16 16.77
N GLY A 697 -14.77 -17.89 15.52
CA GLY A 697 -14.97 -16.60 14.86
C GLY A 697 -13.82 -15.62 15.07
N LYS A 698 -12.88 -15.92 15.96
CA LYS A 698 -11.70 -15.11 16.27
C LYS A 698 -10.43 -15.95 16.32
N LYS A 699 -9.28 -15.31 16.08
CA LYS A 699 -7.96 -15.94 16.13
C LYS A 699 -7.55 -16.33 17.57
N GLU A 700 -7.80 -15.46 18.54
CA GLU A 700 -7.32 -15.56 19.92
C GLU A 700 -7.72 -16.84 20.66
N ASN A 701 -8.95 -17.29 20.51
CA ASN A 701 -9.49 -18.47 21.19
C ASN A 701 -9.83 -19.61 20.22
N CYS A 702 -9.10 -19.73 19.12
CA CYS A 702 -9.36 -20.73 18.10
C CYS A 702 -9.01 -22.14 18.62
N PRO A 703 -9.93 -23.13 18.50
CA PRO A 703 -9.68 -24.52 18.88
C PRO A 703 -8.73 -25.24 17.94
N MET A 704 -8.11 -24.51 17.01
CA MET A 704 -7.12 -24.98 16.02
C MET A 704 -7.60 -26.17 15.17
N PRO A 705 -8.75 -26.07 14.47
CA PRO A 705 -9.23 -27.16 13.62
C PRO A 705 -8.25 -27.51 12.50
N CYS A 706 -7.44 -26.54 12.06
CA CYS A 706 -6.38 -26.73 11.06
C CYS A 706 -5.26 -27.71 11.46
N VAL A 707 -5.18 -28.10 12.73
CA VAL A 707 -4.23 -29.15 13.18
C VAL A 707 -4.80 -30.56 12.93
N LYS A 708 -6.12 -30.67 12.85
CA LYS A 708 -6.81 -31.94 12.74
C LYS A 708 -7.19 -32.30 11.31
N GLU A 709 -7.36 -31.26 10.47
CA GLU A 709 -7.93 -31.42 9.15
C GLU A 709 -7.38 -30.36 8.18
N ASP A 710 -7.22 -30.73 6.92
CA ASP A 710 -6.86 -29.83 5.84
C ASP A 710 -8.08 -29.08 5.31
N TYR A 711 -7.87 -27.79 4.95
CA TYR A 711 -8.88 -26.91 4.40
C TYR A 711 -8.43 -26.29 3.08
N ALA A 712 -9.40 -25.92 2.25
CA ALA A 712 -9.13 -25.24 0.99
C ALA A 712 -10.23 -24.21 0.67
N LEU A 713 -9.88 -23.25 -0.18
CA LEU A 713 -10.84 -22.34 -0.80
C LEU A 713 -11.12 -22.80 -2.24
N LYS A 714 -12.39 -22.81 -2.63
CA LYS A 714 -12.78 -23.09 -4.00
C LYS A 714 -13.41 -21.85 -4.62
N ASP A 715 -12.90 -21.44 -5.77
CA ASP A 715 -13.41 -20.28 -6.50
C ASP A 715 -14.62 -20.65 -7.39
N ARG A 716 -15.24 -19.63 -8.01
CA ARG A 716 -16.37 -19.76 -8.94
C ARG A 716 -16.07 -20.56 -10.22
N LYS A 717 -14.80 -20.84 -10.53
CA LYS A 717 -14.36 -21.65 -11.68
C LYS A 717 -14.10 -23.10 -11.31
N GLY A 718 -14.19 -23.42 -10.00
CA GLY A 718 -13.89 -24.73 -9.48
C GLY A 718 -12.42 -24.94 -9.10
N GLU A 719 -11.58 -23.92 -9.19
CA GLU A 719 -10.19 -23.99 -8.77
C GLU A 719 -10.10 -24.09 -7.24
N VAL A 720 -9.29 -25.02 -6.75
CA VAL A 720 -9.14 -25.33 -5.31
C VAL A 720 -7.77 -24.88 -4.83
N PHE A 721 -7.75 -23.95 -3.88
CA PHE A 721 -6.56 -23.34 -3.30
C PHE A 721 -6.35 -23.88 -1.89
N PRO A 722 -5.33 -24.74 -1.64
CA PRO A 722 -5.05 -25.25 -0.30
C PRO A 722 -4.75 -24.13 0.68
N LEU A 723 -5.28 -24.26 1.90
CA LEU A 723 -4.97 -23.40 3.03
C LEU A 723 -3.97 -24.08 3.96
N ARG A 724 -3.02 -23.29 4.48
CA ARG A 724 -2.08 -23.72 5.53
C ARG A 724 -2.05 -22.63 6.61
N THR A 725 -1.61 -23.01 7.79
CA THR A 725 -1.44 -22.07 8.90
C THR A 725 -0.07 -22.25 9.52
N ASP A 726 0.54 -21.15 9.93
CA ASP A 726 1.83 -21.13 10.59
C ASP A 726 1.72 -21.14 12.14
N PRO A 727 2.82 -21.19 12.90
CA PRO A 727 2.82 -21.12 14.35
C PRO A 727 2.16 -19.87 14.94
N TYR A 728 2.18 -18.75 14.20
CA TYR A 728 1.57 -17.47 14.58
C TYR A 728 0.10 -17.35 14.18
N CYS A 729 -0.52 -18.43 13.67
CA CYS A 729 -1.90 -18.43 13.16
C CYS A 729 -2.12 -17.57 11.92
N ARG A 730 -1.10 -17.27 11.15
CA ARG A 730 -1.25 -16.66 9.83
C ARG A 730 -1.75 -17.70 8.85
N MET A 731 -2.63 -17.25 7.97
CA MET A 731 -3.16 -18.09 6.90
C MET A 731 -2.34 -17.90 5.63
N HIS A 732 -1.89 -19.02 5.08
CA HIS A 732 -1.18 -19.10 3.81
C HIS A 732 -2.11 -19.73 2.75
N ILE A 733 -2.30 -19.04 1.63
CA ILE A 733 -3.08 -19.53 0.50
C ILE A 733 -2.11 -20.00 -0.58
N MET A 734 -2.18 -21.29 -0.89
CA MET A 734 -1.34 -21.92 -1.90
C MET A 734 -2.00 -21.82 -3.28
N ASN A 735 -1.20 -21.88 -4.35
CA ASN A 735 -1.74 -21.94 -5.70
C ASN A 735 -2.58 -23.22 -5.89
N SER A 736 -3.56 -23.20 -6.80
CA SER A 736 -4.38 -24.38 -7.13
C SER A 736 -3.60 -25.46 -7.88
N HIS A 737 -2.51 -25.07 -8.55
CA HIS A 737 -1.69 -25.95 -9.37
C HIS A 737 -0.25 -25.95 -8.90
N GLU A 738 0.34 -27.13 -8.85
CA GLU A 738 1.74 -27.33 -8.53
C GLU A 738 2.64 -26.90 -9.70
N MET A 739 3.71 -26.20 -9.44
CA MET A 739 4.73 -25.87 -10.43
C MET A 739 5.54 -27.12 -10.78
N ASP A 740 5.78 -27.36 -12.08
CA ASP A 740 6.70 -28.41 -12.55
C ASP A 740 7.47 -27.94 -13.79
N MET A 741 8.77 -27.77 -13.58
CA MET A 741 9.72 -27.30 -14.60
C MET A 741 10.69 -28.39 -15.08
N ARG A 742 10.46 -29.68 -14.77
CA ARG A 742 11.38 -30.78 -15.17
C ARG A 742 11.67 -30.77 -16.67
N ALA A 743 10.66 -30.51 -17.49
CA ALA A 743 10.79 -30.41 -18.95
C ALA A 743 11.74 -29.30 -19.45
N TYR A 744 12.07 -28.35 -18.60
CA TYR A 744 12.86 -27.16 -18.94
C TYR A 744 14.24 -27.14 -18.28
N VAL A 745 14.58 -28.10 -17.45
CA VAL A 745 15.89 -28.16 -16.74
C VAL A 745 17.08 -27.99 -17.69
N PRO A 746 17.15 -28.69 -18.84
CA PRO A 746 18.27 -28.50 -19.76
C PRO A 746 18.32 -27.08 -20.38
N GLU A 747 17.17 -26.41 -20.54
CA GLU A 747 17.10 -25.04 -21.03
C GLU A 747 17.55 -24.05 -19.97
N LEU A 748 17.13 -24.22 -18.71
CA LEU A 748 17.55 -23.40 -17.59
C LEU A 748 19.07 -23.38 -17.43
N HIS A 749 19.70 -24.56 -17.46
CA HIS A 749 21.16 -24.69 -17.37
C HIS A 749 21.89 -24.02 -18.52
N ARG A 750 21.44 -24.22 -19.76
CA ARG A 750 22.03 -23.54 -20.93
C ARG A 750 21.94 -22.03 -20.85
N LYS A 751 21.00 -21.51 -20.07
CA LYS A 751 20.79 -20.06 -19.85
C LYS A 751 21.53 -19.54 -18.60
N GLY A 752 22.28 -20.36 -17.89
CA GLY A 752 23.10 -19.97 -16.73
C GLY A 752 22.34 -19.98 -15.40
N LEU A 753 21.14 -20.60 -15.35
CA LEU A 753 20.38 -20.76 -14.11
C LEU A 753 20.63 -22.16 -13.55
N HIS A 754 21.50 -22.24 -12.54
CA HIS A 754 22.10 -23.51 -12.09
C HIS A 754 21.61 -23.98 -10.72
N ILE A 755 21.01 -23.13 -9.88
CA ILE A 755 20.45 -23.52 -8.58
C ILE A 755 18.94 -23.63 -8.69
N LEU A 756 18.42 -24.87 -8.63
CA LEU A 756 17.04 -25.21 -8.85
C LEU A 756 16.36 -25.58 -7.53
N ARG A 757 15.43 -24.74 -7.04
CA ARG A 757 14.72 -24.93 -5.78
C ARG A 757 13.46 -25.74 -5.94
N ILE A 758 13.34 -26.79 -5.15
CA ILE A 758 12.10 -27.57 -4.95
C ILE A 758 11.51 -27.16 -3.61
N ASP A 759 10.25 -26.71 -3.59
CA ASP A 759 9.50 -26.51 -2.35
C ASP A 759 8.76 -27.80 -1.98
N GLY A 760 9.33 -28.52 -1.04
CA GLY A 760 8.84 -29.82 -0.57
C GLY A 760 7.94 -29.77 0.66
N ARG A 761 7.62 -28.59 1.20
CA ARG A 761 6.85 -28.43 2.45
C ARG A 761 5.43 -29.02 2.41
N HIS A 762 4.90 -29.35 1.22
CA HIS A 762 3.60 -29.96 0.99
C HIS A 762 3.65 -31.41 0.54
N MET A 763 4.84 -31.98 0.48
CA MET A 763 5.04 -33.33 -0.06
C MET A 763 5.30 -34.33 1.05
N ASP A 764 4.76 -35.53 0.92
CA ASP A 764 5.25 -36.65 1.71
C ASP A 764 6.70 -36.99 1.33
N SER A 765 7.43 -37.58 2.26
CA SER A 765 8.86 -37.88 2.12
C SER A 765 9.17 -38.74 0.90
N LYS A 766 8.32 -39.73 0.55
CA LYS A 766 8.52 -40.60 -0.60
C LYS A 766 8.42 -39.84 -1.91
N ARG A 767 7.41 -39.00 -2.03
CA ARG A 767 7.19 -38.14 -3.22
C ARG A 767 8.32 -37.14 -3.36
N LEU A 768 8.70 -36.45 -2.27
CA LEU A 768 9.80 -35.48 -2.27
C LEU A 768 11.10 -36.12 -2.76
N ARG A 769 11.49 -37.28 -2.19
CA ARG A 769 12.66 -38.03 -2.63
C ARG A 769 12.63 -38.32 -4.14
N THR A 770 11.50 -38.78 -4.65
CA THR A 770 11.34 -39.11 -6.07
C THR A 770 11.51 -37.87 -6.96
N ILE A 771 10.89 -36.75 -6.58
CA ILE A 771 10.95 -35.50 -7.36
C ILE A 771 12.39 -34.93 -7.34
N VAL A 772 13.03 -34.91 -6.19
CA VAL A 772 14.44 -34.45 -6.07
C VAL A 772 15.34 -35.34 -6.95
N ALA A 773 15.20 -36.66 -6.87
CA ALA A 773 15.98 -37.59 -7.68
C ALA A 773 15.74 -37.42 -9.19
N ASP A 774 14.52 -37.11 -9.60
CA ASP A 774 14.19 -36.79 -10.99
C ASP A 774 14.95 -35.54 -11.47
N TYR A 775 14.87 -34.42 -10.71
CA TYR A 775 15.57 -33.18 -11.06
C TYR A 775 17.07 -33.39 -11.12
N VAL A 776 17.66 -34.07 -10.12
CA VAL A 776 19.10 -34.40 -10.08
C VAL A 776 19.49 -35.24 -11.29
N SER A 777 18.71 -36.26 -11.62
CA SER A 777 19.02 -37.16 -12.74
C SER A 777 18.94 -36.45 -14.09
N ILE A 778 17.93 -35.56 -14.28
CA ILE A 778 17.80 -34.76 -15.50
C ILE A 778 18.93 -33.75 -15.59
N GLN A 779 19.29 -33.11 -14.47
CA GLN A 779 20.38 -32.16 -14.38
C GLN A 779 21.75 -32.77 -14.75
N ASN A 780 21.98 -33.98 -14.29
CA ASN A 780 23.21 -34.73 -14.55
C ASN A 780 23.20 -35.46 -15.93
N GLY A 781 22.10 -35.35 -16.70
CA GLY A 781 21.96 -36.01 -18.00
C GLY A 781 21.80 -37.53 -17.96
N THR A 782 21.55 -38.11 -16.76
CA THR A 782 21.32 -39.57 -16.59
C THR A 782 19.87 -39.96 -16.85
N LYS A 783 18.96 -39.00 -16.92
CA LYS A 783 17.53 -39.16 -17.29
C LYS A 783 17.17 -38.08 -18.31
N GLU A 784 16.41 -38.47 -19.33
CA GLU A 784 15.85 -37.49 -20.26
C GLU A 784 14.78 -36.63 -19.59
N ALA A 785 14.74 -35.33 -19.93
CA ALA A 785 13.69 -34.43 -19.51
C ALA A 785 12.34 -34.85 -20.11
N PRO A 786 11.24 -34.84 -19.37
CA PRO A 786 9.93 -35.16 -19.92
C PRO A 786 9.54 -34.19 -21.03
N PRO A 787 8.63 -34.61 -21.97
CA PRO A 787 8.13 -33.72 -23.03
C PRO A 787 7.47 -32.46 -22.44
N LYS A 788 7.62 -31.32 -23.13
CA LYS A 788 7.00 -30.04 -22.72
C LYS A 788 5.46 -30.07 -22.69
N SER A 789 4.86 -31.12 -23.21
CA SER A 789 3.42 -31.39 -23.20
C SER A 789 2.91 -32.12 -21.96
N VAL A 790 3.80 -32.64 -21.09
CA VAL A 790 3.41 -33.32 -19.84
C VAL A 790 2.64 -32.37 -18.94
N GLY A 791 1.52 -32.84 -18.38
CA GLY A 791 0.60 -32.05 -17.53
C GLY A 791 -0.61 -31.47 -18.28
N LYS A 792 -0.81 -31.82 -19.57
CA LYS A 792 -2.03 -31.41 -20.28
C LYS A 792 -3.23 -32.35 -20.04
N ASP A 793 -3.00 -33.58 -19.68
CA ASP A 793 -4.05 -34.61 -19.74
C ASP A 793 -4.51 -35.19 -18.40
N ASP A 794 -3.72 -35.26 -17.31
CA ASP A 794 -4.14 -35.96 -16.07
C ASP A 794 -3.87 -35.26 -14.73
N THR A 795 -2.96 -34.28 -14.67
CA THR A 795 -2.74 -33.49 -13.46
C THR A 795 -2.43 -32.04 -13.86
N PRO A 796 -3.27 -31.09 -13.49
CA PRO A 796 -3.03 -29.70 -13.85
C PRO A 796 -1.77 -29.19 -13.15
N ILE A 797 -0.76 -28.82 -13.94
CA ILE A 797 0.48 -28.20 -13.50
C ILE A 797 0.58 -26.76 -13.98
N THR A 798 1.32 -25.92 -13.23
CA THR A 798 1.67 -24.57 -13.67
C THR A 798 3.16 -24.46 -13.98
N ARG A 799 3.51 -23.49 -14.79
CA ARG A 799 4.89 -23.04 -15.03
C ARG A 799 5.15 -21.66 -14.44
N GLY A 800 4.31 -21.23 -13.50
CA GLY A 800 4.37 -19.91 -12.90
C GLY A 800 4.36 -18.80 -13.96
N HIS A 801 5.22 -17.82 -13.78
CA HIS A 801 5.40 -16.69 -14.69
C HIS A 801 6.51 -16.88 -15.73
N TYR A 802 7.21 -18.02 -15.74
CA TYR A 802 8.37 -18.22 -16.62
C TYR A 802 8.11 -17.90 -18.11
N PHE A 803 6.88 -18.11 -18.60
CA PHE A 803 6.55 -17.97 -20.02
C PHE A 803 5.40 -17.03 -20.33
N ARG A 804 4.70 -16.49 -19.34
CA ARG A 804 3.55 -15.62 -19.60
C ARG A 804 3.71 -14.17 -19.17
N GLY A 805 4.67 -13.86 -18.30
CA GLY A 805 4.85 -12.53 -17.73
C GLY A 805 3.65 -12.05 -16.87
N ILE A 806 3.75 -10.81 -16.42
CA ILE A 806 2.72 -10.09 -15.65
C ILE A 806 2.46 -8.72 -16.26
N LEU A 807 1.25 -8.20 -16.08
CA LEU A 807 0.85 -6.84 -16.40
C LEU A 807 1.14 -5.94 -15.21
#